data_31993dc871fc730b41bc035873744035
#
_entry.id   31993dc871fc730b41bc035873744035
#
_cell.length_a   1.000
_cell.length_b   1.000
_cell.length_c   1.000
_cell.angle_alpha   90.00
_cell.angle_beta   90.00
_cell.angle_gamma   90.00
#
_symmetry.space_group_name_H-M   'P 1'
#
loop_
_entity.id
_entity.type
_entity.pdbx_description
1 polymer ?
#
loop_
_entity_poly.entity_id
_entity_poly.type
_entity_poly.pdbx_seq_one_letter_code
_entity_poly.pdbx_strand_id
1 'polypeptide(L)'
;MPRNKDIKKVLVIGSGPIVIGQAAEFDYAGTQACRSLKEEGVEVCLVNSNPATIMTDKQIADQVYIEPLTLPVLEKIILKEKPDSILPTLGGQAGLNLGMELAESGFLEEHGVKLIGTTAETIFKAEDRQAFKDTMEKIGEPCAASQVVNTVEDGIKFTNTIGYPVVLRPAFTLGGSGGGIAHNEQELVDILSNGLRLSRVGEVLVERCIAGWKEVEYEVMRDANGNCITVCNMENIDPVGVHTGDSIVVAPSQTLGDKEYQMLRSSALNIINELKITGGCNVQYALNPDSFEYCVIEVNPRVSRSSALASKATGYPIAKVTAKIALGYTLDEIKNAITQKTYASFEPMLDYCVVKIPRLPFDKFLTAKRTLSTQMKATGEVMSICDNFEGALMKAIRSLEQHVDSLMSYDFTGLSDEELEAQLHVVDDRRIWVIAEALRRGVSYDHIYEITKIDRWFIDKLAILVEMEQRLKSEELTVDLLKEAKRIEFPDNVIAELTGKTEEEIKQMRYANGIVAAYKMVDTCAAEFAAETPYYYSVYGSENEAAETTPQKKVLVLGSGPIRIGQGIEFDFCSVHCTWAFAKEGWETVIINNNPETVSTDFDIADKLYFEPLTAEDVESIVNIEKPDGAVVQFGGQTAIKLTEALMKMGVPILGTKAEDVDAAEDRELFDEILEKTHIPRAAGGTVFTAEEAKEVANRLGYPVLVRPSYVLGGQGMKIAFNDEEIEEFIGIINRIAQDHPILVDKYLQGKEIEVDAVCDGTDILIPGIMEHIERTGVHSGDSISVYPAPTISDKVKDTIVEYTKRLAQALHVVGLINIQFIAMNEEVYVIEVNPRSSRTVPYISKVTGIPIVDLATKVIIGNTIRGLGYEPGLAP
;
A
#
# COMPACT_ATOMS: atom_id res chain seq x y z
N MET A 1 18.66 23.47 20.90
CA MET A 1 18.67 23.22 22.36
C MET A 1 18.61 21.72 22.57
N PRO A 2 19.32 21.15 23.56
CA PRO A 2 19.22 19.73 23.81
C PRO A 2 17.77 19.34 24.16
N ARG A 3 17.45 18.07 24.00
CA ARG A 3 16.16 17.46 24.33
C ARG A 3 15.53 18.04 25.62
N ASN A 4 14.25 18.29 25.61
CA ASN A 4 13.49 18.64 26.81
C ASN A 4 13.52 17.46 27.81
N LYS A 5 14.23 17.63 28.91
CA LYS A 5 14.43 16.59 29.94
C LYS A 5 13.21 16.33 30.82
N ASP A 6 12.20 17.19 30.73
CA ASP A 6 10.93 17.00 31.46
C ASP A 6 10.05 15.94 30.78
N ILE A 7 10.32 15.63 29.50
CA ILE A 7 9.64 14.55 28.77
C ILE A 7 10.34 13.23 29.06
N LYS A 8 9.71 12.36 29.84
CA LYS A 8 10.25 11.09 30.29
C LYS A 8 9.45 9.88 29.79
N LYS A 9 8.12 10.04 29.72
CA LYS A 9 7.19 8.98 29.27
C LYS A 9 6.14 9.55 28.33
N VAL A 10 6.06 9.00 27.13
CA VAL A 10 5.14 9.48 26.08
C VAL A 10 4.14 8.40 25.70
N LEU A 11 2.87 8.77 25.64
CA LEU A 11 1.83 7.96 25.01
C LEU A 11 1.76 8.30 23.51
N VAL A 12 1.97 7.32 22.66
CA VAL A 12 1.79 7.41 21.21
C VAL A 12 0.43 6.80 20.86
N ILE A 13 -0.39 7.54 20.15
CA ILE A 13 -1.70 7.07 19.68
C ILE A 13 -1.55 6.58 18.24
N GLY A 14 -1.93 5.33 17.99
CA GLY A 14 -1.92 4.73 16.65
C GLY A 14 -3.10 5.17 15.79
N SER A 15 -3.22 4.56 14.62
CA SER A 15 -4.20 4.94 13.59
C SER A 15 -5.45 4.05 13.52
N GLY A 16 -5.48 2.97 14.29
CA GLY A 16 -6.59 2.01 14.23
C GLY A 16 -6.50 1.04 13.06
N PRO A 17 -7.65 0.54 12.57
CA PRO A 17 -7.68 -0.36 11.43
C PRO A 17 -7.28 0.36 10.14
N ILE A 18 -6.80 -0.40 9.16
CA ILE A 18 -6.58 0.13 7.82
C ILE A 18 -7.93 0.39 7.15
N VAL A 19 -8.11 1.61 6.71
CA VAL A 19 -9.29 2.06 5.98
C VAL A 19 -8.86 2.84 4.74
N ILE A 20 -9.73 2.96 3.76
CA ILE A 20 -9.47 3.84 2.60
C ILE A 20 -9.25 5.27 3.10
N GLY A 21 -8.13 5.87 2.76
CA GLY A 21 -7.70 7.20 3.22
C GLY A 21 -6.78 7.19 4.44
N GLN A 22 -6.63 6.08 5.15
CA GLN A 22 -5.73 5.92 6.29
C GLN A 22 -5.19 4.48 6.33
N ALA A 23 -4.15 4.23 5.55
CA ALA A 23 -3.59 2.91 5.30
C ALA A 23 -2.31 2.62 6.11
N ALA A 24 -1.38 1.87 5.51
CA ALA A 24 -0.17 1.36 6.18
C ALA A 24 0.87 2.45 6.52
N GLU A 25 0.80 3.62 5.93
CA GLU A 25 1.74 4.74 6.16
C GLU A 25 1.82 5.17 7.61
N PHE A 26 0.77 4.96 8.39
CA PHE A 26 0.76 5.27 9.82
C PHE A 26 1.36 4.16 10.68
N ASP A 27 1.46 2.93 10.18
CA ASP A 27 2.29 1.91 10.82
C ASP A 27 3.77 2.29 10.72
N TYR A 28 4.23 2.71 9.55
CA TYR A 28 5.56 3.29 9.37
C TYR A 28 5.80 4.47 10.31
N ALA A 29 4.90 5.47 10.29
CA ALA A 29 5.04 6.68 11.10
C ALA A 29 5.04 6.40 12.61
N GLY A 30 4.13 5.55 13.08
CA GLY A 30 4.04 5.14 14.48
C GLY A 30 5.26 4.33 14.95
N THR A 31 5.73 3.42 14.12
CA THR A 31 6.94 2.63 14.41
C THR A 31 8.16 3.54 14.53
N GLN A 32 8.37 4.45 13.59
CA GLN A 32 9.50 5.40 13.63
C GLN A 32 9.41 6.37 14.80
N ALA A 33 8.20 6.83 15.15
CA ALA A 33 8.00 7.66 16.34
C ALA A 33 8.45 6.95 17.61
N CYS A 34 7.97 5.73 17.83
CA CYS A 34 8.32 4.95 19.02
C CYS A 34 9.82 4.68 19.10
N ARG A 35 10.45 4.26 17.98
CA ARG A 35 11.89 4.00 17.92
C ARG A 35 12.69 5.28 18.19
N SER A 36 12.30 6.39 17.59
CA SER A 36 12.97 7.68 17.78
C SER A 36 12.91 8.17 19.22
N LEU A 37 11.76 8.03 19.89
CA LEU A 37 11.61 8.37 21.31
C LEU A 37 12.47 7.48 22.20
N LYS A 38 12.51 6.17 21.95
CA LYS A 38 13.33 5.21 22.72
C LYS A 38 14.82 5.47 22.55
N GLU A 39 15.29 5.81 21.35
CA GLU A 39 16.67 6.20 21.10
C GLU A 39 17.12 7.37 21.96
N GLU A 40 16.21 8.27 22.28
CA GLU A 40 16.43 9.45 23.15
C GLU A 40 16.24 9.13 24.65
N GLY A 41 16.03 7.86 25.01
CA GLY A 41 15.85 7.41 26.39
C GLY A 41 14.51 7.82 27.00
N VAL A 42 13.47 7.96 26.16
CA VAL A 42 12.08 8.20 26.59
C VAL A 42 11.36 6.87 26.70
N GLU A 43 10.61 6.66 27.78
CA GLU A 43 9.72 5.52 27.93
C GLU A 43 8.51 5.70 27.02
N VAL A 44 8.18 4.70 26.24
CA VAL A 44 7.09 4.77 25.26
C VAL A 44 5.98 3.81 25.61
N CYS A 45 4.78 4.35 25.75
CA CYS A 45 3.54 3.60 25.78
C CYS A 45 2.79 3.83 24.46
N LEU A 46 2.35 2.76 23.82
CA LEU A 46 1.61 2.79 22.55
C LEU A 46 0.23 2.19 22.72
N VAL A 47 -0.77 2.84 22.15
CA VAL A 47 -2.12 2.28 22.01
C VAL A 47 -2.50 2.21 20.53
N ASN A 48 -2.91 1.04 20.07
CA ASN A 48 -3.49 0.84 18.75
C ASN A 48 -4.40 -0.40 18.76
N SER A 49 -5.45 -0.39 17.95
CA SER A 49 -6.40 -1.49 17.85
C SER A 49 -6.06 -2.54 16.79
N ASN A 50 -5.08 -2.26 15.93
CA ASN A 50 -4.73 -3.14 14.82
C ASN A 50 -3.54 -4.05 15.18
N PRO A 51 -3.76 -5.38 15.40
CA PRO A 51 -2.70 -6.30 15.75
C PRO A 51 -1.75 -6.64 14.59
N ALA A 52 -2.11 -6.32 13.36
CA ALA A 52 -1.28 -6.61 12.18
C ALA A 52 -0.14 -5.61 12.01
N THR A 53 -0.13 -4.51 12.75
CA THR A 53 0.90 -3.47 12.66
C THR A 53 2.21 -3.85 13.33
N ILE A 54 3.32 -3.34 12.80
CA ILE A 54 4.65 -3.44 13.43
C ILE A 54 4.71 -2.57 14.70
N MET A 55 4.06 -1.40 14.70
CA MET A 55 4.06 -0.52 15.87
C MET A 55 3.54 -1.21 17.14
N THR A 56 2.62 -2.16 17.03
CA THR A 56 2.10 -2.94 18.16
C THR A 56 2.96 -4.11 18.59
N ASP A 57 4.17 -4.21 18.05
CA ASP A 57 5.14 -5.22 18.46
C ASP A 57 5.80 -4.84 19.79
N LYS A 58 6.06 -5.83 20.65
CA LYS A 58 6.72 -5.66 21.94
C LYS A 58 8.13 -5.05 21.85
N GLN A 59 8.77 -5.14 20.70
CA GLN A 59 10.10 -4.57 20.49
C GLN A 59 10.07 -3.06 20.22
N ILE A 60 8.91 -2.53 19.81
CA ILE A 60 8.78 -1.16 19.34
C ILE A 60 8.51 -0.19 20.49
N ALA A 61 7.62 -0.52 21.41
CA ALA A 61 7.30 0.30 22.57
C ALA A 61 7.53 -0.47 23.89
N ASP A 62 7.73 0.25 24.98
CA ASP A 62 7.94 -0.36 26.30
C ASP A 62 6.64 -0.97 26.85
N GLN A 63 5.50 -0.34 26.54
CA GLN A 63 4.17 -0.85 26.81
C GLN A 63 3.31 -0.74 25.57
N VAL A 64 2.62 -1.81 25.20
CA VAL A 64 1.72 -1.87 24.04
C VAL A 64 0.31 -2.24 24.50
N TYR A 65 -0.65 -1.40 24.17
CA TYR A 65 -2.07 -1.62 24.39
C TYR A 65 -2.76 -1.89 23.05
N ILE A 66 -3.24 -3.11 22.86
CA ILE A 66 -4.11 -3.46 21.73
C ILE A 66 -5.55 -3.28 22.20
N GLU A 67 -6.03 -2.06 22.09
CA GLU A 67 -7.32 -1.64 22.64
C GLU A 67 -8.07 -0.74 21.64
N PRO A 68 -9.40 -0.64 21.77
CA PRO A 68 -10.15 0.32 20.95
C PRO A 68 -9.66 1.76 21.13
N LEU A 69 -9.53 2.47 20.02
CA LEU A 69 -9.16 3.89 20.02
C LEU A 69 -10.39 4.75 20.31
N THR A 70 -10.73 4.85 21.59
CA THR A 70 -11.85 5.64 22.11
C THR A 70 -11.42 6.48 23.31
N LEU A 71 -12.08 7.62 23.52
CA LEU A 71 -11.76 8.52 24.61
C LEU A 71 -11.75 7.81 25.99
N PRO A 72 -12.78 7.02 26.38
CA PRO A 72 -12.78 6.33 27.66
C PRO A 72 -11.65 5.33 27.87
N VAL A 73 -11.19 4.69 26.79
CA VAL A 73 -10.07 3.74 26.87
C VAL A 73 -8.76 4.49 27.06
N LEU A 74 -8.57 5.57 26.29
CA LEU A 74 -7.38 6.42 26.42
C LEU A 74 -7.26 7.04 27.82
N GLU A 75 -8.35 7.55 28.38
CA GLU A 75 -8.38 8.07 29.74
C GLU A 75 -7.92 7.01 30.77
N LYS A 76 -8.41 5.77 30.65
CA LYS A 76 -7.99 4.67 31.51
C LYS A 76 -6.50 4.35 31.37
N ILE A 77 -5.98 4.33 30.14
CA ILE A 77 -4.56 4.09 29.88
C ILE A 77 -3.71 5.21 30.48
N ILE A 78 -4.11 6.47 30.28
CA ILE A 78 -3.41 7.63 30.84
C ILE A 78 -3.35 7.59 32.37
N LEU A 79 -4.47 7.28 33.02
CA LEU A 79 -4.53 7.14 34.49
C LEU A 79 -3.66 6.01 35.01
N LYS A 80 -3.54 4.92 34.26
CA LYS A 80 -2.71 3.75 34.63
C LYS A 80 -1.24 4.01 34.38
N GLU A 81 -0.86 4.46 33.20
CA GLU A 81 0.50 4.62 32.73
C GLU A 81 1.15 5.93 33.18
N LYS A 82 0.35 6.95 33.46
CA LYS A 82 0.77 8.29 33.88
C LYS A 82 1.85 8.90 32.98
N PRO A 83 1.64 8.96 31.66
CA PRO A 83 2.58 9.63 30.78
C PRO A 83 2.61 11.12 31.11
N ASP A 84 3.76 11.76 30.92
CA ASP A 84 3.85 13.22 31.01
C ASP A 84 3.40 13.92 29.73
N SER A 85 3.42 13.18 28.62
CA SER A 85 3.11 13.74 27.30
C SER A 85 2.40 12.74 26.38
N ILE A 86 1.67 13.27 25.40
CA ILE A 86 1.02 12.52 24.32
C ILE A 86 1.52 13.04 22.97
N LEU A 87 1.83 12.13 22.05
CA LEU A 87 2.20 12.43 20.67
C LEU A 87 1.11 11.90 19.72
N PRO A 88 0.15 12.73 19.27
CA PRO A 88 -0.98 12.28 18.45
C PRO A 88 -0.74 12.41 16.95
N THR A 89 0.25 13.20 16.49
CA THR A 89 0.40 13.64 15.10
C THR A 89 0.95 12.58 14.14
N LEU A 90 1.32 11.42 14.67
CA LEU A 90 1.86 10.28 13.90
C LEU A 90 0.86 9.11 13.76
N GLY A 91 -0.34 9.27 14.31
CA GLY A 91 -1.44 8.29 14.24
C GLY A 91 -2.55 8.64 13.24
N GLY A 92 -2.24 9.42 12.22
CA GLY A 92 -3.21 9.86 11.23
C GLY A 92 -4.33 10.73 11.83
N GLN A 93 -5.45 10.79 11.13
CA GLN A 93 -6.61 11.56 11.59
C GLN A 93 -7.22 10.99 12.87
N ALA A 94 -7.20 9.68 13.05
CA ALA A 94 -7.71 9.03 14.26
C ALA A 94 -6.95 9.48 15.51
N GLY A 95 -5.62 9.43 15.45
CA GLY A 95 -4.76 9.90 16.56
C GLY A 95 -4.93 11.39 16.84
N LEU A 96 -5.01 12.19 15.79
CA LEU A 96 -5.17 13.65 15.89
C LEU A 96 -6.50 14.02 16.55
N ASN A 97 -7.61 13.43 16.12
CA ASN A 97 -8.94 13.68 16.67
C ASN A 97 -9.01 13.33 18.16
N LEU A 98 -8.48 12.16 18.54
CA LEU A 98 -8.46 11.73 19.94
C LEU A 98 -7.58 12.62 20.82
N GLY A 99 -6.45 13.09 20.30
CA GLY A 99 -5.61 14.08 20.99
C GLY A 99 -6.36 15.39 21.24
N MET A 100 -7.14 15.85 20.26
CA MET A 100 -7.99 17.05 20.38
C MET A 100 -9.12 16.85 21.38
N GLU A 101 -9.85 15.73 21.32
CA GLU A 101 -10.92 15.41 22.28
C GLU A 101 -10.40 15.38 23.73
N LEU A 102 -9.23 14.77 23.94
CA LEU A 102 -8.57 14.77 25.26
C LEU A 102 -8.20 16.17 25.74
N ALA A 103 -7.72 17.04 24.86
CA ALA A 103 -7.37 18.41 25.19
C ALA A 103 -8.62 19.26 25.50
N GLU A 104 -9.64 19.18 24.66
CA GLU A 104 -10.88 19.96 24.78
C GLU A 104 -11.72 19.56 25.99
N SER A 105 -11.68 18.28 26.38
CA SER A 105 -12.37 17.80 27.59
C SER A 105 -11.77 18.33 28.90
N GLY A 106 -10.58 18.95 28.86
CA GLY A 106 -9.86 19.40 30.07
C GLY A 106 -9.11 18.26 30.79
N PHE A 107 -9.26 17.02 30.33
CA PHE A 107 -8.67 15.85 31.00
C PHE A 107 -7.15 15.91 31.07
N LEU A 108 -6.49 16.37 30.00
CA LEU A 108 -5.04 16.48 29.97
C LEU A 108 -4.51 17.51 30.98
N GLU A 109 -5.16 18.66 31.08
CA GLU A 109 -4.79 19.71 32.03
C GLU A 109 -4.98 19.24 33.47
N GLU A 110 -6.10 18.59 33.77
CA GLU A 110 -6.41 18.02 35.09
C GLU A 110 -5.35 17.03 35.56
N HIS A 111 -4.79 16.24 34.65
CA HIS A 111 -3.82 15.20 34.97
C HIS A 111 -2.36 15.59 34.69
N GLY A 112 -2.11 16.84 34.30
CA GLY A 112 -0.78 17.37 34.04
C GLY A 112 -0.08 16.77 32.84
N VAL A 113 -0.85 16.26 31.83
CA VAL A 113 -0.35 15.66 30.60
C VAL A 113 -0.32 16.70 29.49
N LYS A 114 0.76 16.74 28.71
CA LYS A 114 0.94 17.72 27.64
C LYS A 114 0.81 17.07 26.27
N LEU A 115 0.19 17.75 25.31
CA LEU A 115 0.36 17.43 23.89
C LEU A 115 1.74 17.92 23.45
N ILE A 116 2.54 17.04 22.89
CA ILE A 116 3.84 17.38 22.29
C ILE A 116 3.75 17.32 20.76
N GLY A 117 4.64 18.05 20.10
CA GLY A 117 4.54 18.32 18.67
C GLY A 117 3.62 19.51 18.42
N THR A 118 2.69 19.36 17.47
CA THR A 118 1.76 20.42 17.12
C THR A 118 0.72 20.64 18.21
N THR A 119 0.46 21.92 18.57
CA THR A 119 -0.47 22.29 19.63
C THR A 119 -1.93 22.12 19.21
N ALA A 120 -2.84 22.00 20.20
CA ALA A 120 -4.28 21.94 19.96
C ALA A 120 -4.81 23.18 19.21
N GLU A 121 -4.30 24.37 19.55
CA GLU A 121 -4.65 25.63 18.85
C GLU A 121 -4.28 25.58 17.36
N THR A 122 -3.10 25.08 17.05
CA THR A 122 -2.63 24.92 15.65
C THR A 122 -3.47 23.90 14.89
N ILE A 123 -3.78 22.77 15.52
CA ILE A 123 -4.63 21.74 14.91
C ILE A 123 -6.01 22.33 14.61
N PHE A 124 -6.62 23.04 15.54
CA PHE A 124 -7.89 23.69 15.33
C PHE A 124 -7.86 24.69 14.15
N LYS A 125 -6.83 25.56 14.09
CA LYS A 125 -6.68 26.52 12.99
C LYS A 125 -6.49 25.87 11.62
N ALA A 126 -5.90 24.70 11.57
CA ALA A 126 -5.68 23.97 10.31
C ALA A 126 -6.90 23.13 9.88
N GLU A 127 -7.65 22.59 10.82
CA GLU A 127 -8.75 21.65 10.56
C GLU A 127 -10.14 22.33 10.51
N ASP A 128 -10.35 23.39 11.28
CA ASP A 128 -11.60 24.16 11.22
C ASP A 128 -11.60 25.09 9.99
N ARG A 129 -12.60 24.92 9.14
CA ARG A 129 -12.66 25.59 7.83
C ARG A 129 -12.66 27.13 7.94
N GLN A 130 -13.38 27.67 8.91
CA GLN A 130 -13.45 29.13 9.10
C GLN A 130 -12.14 29.66 9.68
N ALA A 131 -11.62 29.03 10.71
CA ALA A 131 -10.35 29.40 11.34
C ALA A 131 -9.19 29.30 10.34
N PHE A 132 -9.19 28.26 9.48
CA PHE A 132 -8.22 28.12 8.41
C PHE A 132 -8.31 29.27 7.39
N LYS A 133 -9.51 29.57 6.91
CA LYS A 133 -9.74 30.66 5.96
C LYS A 133 -9.30 32.02 6.54
N ASP A 134 -9.71 32.32 7.76
CA ASP A 134 -9.33 33.57 8.46
C ASP A 134 -7.80 33.66 8.63
N THR A 135 -7.14 32.54 8.90
CA THR A 135 -5.68 32.46 9.02
C THR A 135 -5.00 32.73 7.67
N MET A 136 -5.49 32.11 6.60
CA MET A 136 -4.96 32.34 5.25
C MET A 136 -5.16 33.79 4.80
N GLU A 137 -6.34 34.35 5.01
CA GLU A 137 -6.61 35.78 4.71
C GLU A 137 -5.67 36.74 5.46
N LYS A 138 -5.41 36.46 6.73
CA LYS A 138 -4.49 37.25 7.56
C LYS A 138 -3.09 37.36 6.97
N ILE A 139 -2.58 36.27 6.38
CA ILE A 139 -1.23 36.23 5.80
C ILE A 139 -1.21 36.47 4.29
N GLY A 140 -2.36 36.75 3.70
CA GLY A 140 -2.48 37.02 2.26
C GLY A 140 -2.35 35.79 1.37
N GLU A 141 -2.55 34.59 1.91
CA GLU A 141 -2.54 33.36 1.13
C GLU A 141 -3.94 33.08 0.54
N PRO A 142 -4.06 32.88 -0.78
CA PRO A 142 -5.35 32.77 -1.43
C PRO A 142 -5.99 31.40 -1.18
N CYS A 143 -7.26 31.41 -0.77
CA CYS A 143 -8.15 30.26 -0.78
C CYS A 143 -9.22 30.42 -1.86
N ALA A 144 -9.84 29.32 -2.29
CA ALA A 144 -10.97 29.40 -3.19
C ALA A 144 -12.11 30.19 -2.54
N ALA A 145 -12.70 31.12 -3.28
CA ALA A 145 -13.81 31.93 -2.79
C ALA A 145 -14.95 31.02 -2.35
N SER A 146 -15.35 31.11 -1.09
CA SER A 146 -16.33 30.20 -0.50
C SER A 146 -17.20 30.88 0.55
N GLN A 147 -18.41 30.37 0.72
CA GLN A 147 -19.34 30.81 1.77
C GLN A 147 -20.16 29.63 2.28
N VAL A 148 -20.29 29.55 3.59
CA VAL A 148 -21.27 28.64 4.20
C VAL A 148 -22.65 29.23 4.07
N VAL A 149 -23.59 28.45 3.59
CA VAL A 149 -24.99 28.85 3.38
C VAL A 149 -25.93 27.89 4.11
N ASN A 150 -27.05 28.42 4.57
CA ASN A 150 -28.09 27.68 5.29
C ASN A 150 -29.40 27.63 4.48
N THR A 151 -29.45 28.39 3.41
CA THR A 151 -30.61 28.48 2.50
C THR A 151 -30.18 28.39 1.03
N VAL A 152 -31.10 27.95 0.18
CA VAL A 152 -30.89 27.90 -1.27
C VAL A 152 -30.70 29.31 -1.84
N GLU A 153 -31.47 30.30 -1.33
CA GLU A 153 -31.42 31.70 -1.76
C GLU A 153 -30.05 32.33 -1.51
N ASP A 154 -29.43 32.05 -0.37
CA ASP A 154 -28.10 32.56 -0.06
C ASP A 154 -27.03 31.88 -0.94
N GLY A 155 -27.20 30.60 -1.24
CA GLY A 155 -26.34 29.89 -2.19
C GLY A 155 -26.41 30.51 -3.59
N ILE A 156 -27.59 30.81 -4.10
CA ILE A 156 -27.77 31.47 -5.41
C ILE A 156 -27.12 32.87 -5.40
N LYS A 157 -27.35 33.67 -4.36
CA LYS A 157 -26.75 35.00 -4.24
C LYS A 157 -25.22 34.94 -4.27
N PHE A 158 -24.63 34.07 -3.47
CA PHE A 158 -23.18 33.92 -3.42
C PHE A 158 -22.63 33.42 -4.76
N THR A 159 -23.23 32.40 -5.36
CA THR A 159 -22.80 31.85 -6.65
C THR A 159 -22.82 32.90 -7.75
N ASN A 160 -23.82 33.79 -7.75
CA ASN A 160 -23.89 34.89 -8.72
C ASN A 160 -22.73 35.89 -8.56
N THR A 161 -22.06 35.93 -7.43
CA THR A 161 -20.87 36.78 -7.24
C THR A 161 -19.56 36.14 -7.70
N ILE A 162 -19.46 34.80 -7.63
CA ILE A 162 -18.23 34.03 -7.99
C ILE A 162 -18.31 33.35 -9.35
N GLY A 163 -19.53 33.19 -9.92
CA GLY A 163 -19.77 32.51 -11.18
C GLY A 163 -19.83 30.97 -11.05
N TYR A 164 -20.25 30.33 -12.13
CA TYR A 164 -20.26 28.85 -12.27
C TYR A 164 -18.99 28.37 -12.98
N PRO A 165 -18.57 27.08 -12.76
CA PRO A 165 -19.15 26.10 -11.86
C PRO A 165 -18.79 26.36 -10.39
N VAL A 166 -19.60 25.83 -9.46
CA VAL A 166 -19.35 25.83 -8.03
C VAL A 166 -19.39 24.44 -7.44
N VAL A 167 -18.58 24.22 -6.40
CA VAL A 167 -18.56 22.98 -5.62
C VAL A 167 -19.42 23.17 -4.38
N LEU A 168 -20.22 22.17 -4.07
CA LEU A 168 -21.12 22.13 -2.93
C LEU A 168 -20.69 21.02 -1.98
N ARG A 169 -20.43 21.38 -0.71
CA ARG A 169 -19.97 20.43 0.30
C ARG A 169 -20.83 20.57 1.58
N PRO A 170 -21.75 19.63 1.83
CA PRO A 170 -22.53 19.64 3.06
C PRO A 170 -21.62 19.45 4.29
N ALA A 171 -21.94 20.17 5.35
CA ALA A 171 -21.22 20.06 6.62
C ALA A 171 -21.53 18.72 7.32
N PHE A 172 -20.52 18.12 7.95
CA PHE A 172 -20.64 16.89 8.75
C PHE A 172 -21.25 15.69 8.02
N THR A 173 -21.00 15.53 6.71
CA THR A 173 -21.37 14.34 5.95
C THR A 173 -20.16 13.43 5.76
N LEU A 174 -20.37 12.12 5.86
CA LEU A 174 -19.32 11.13 5.62
C LEU A 174 -19.10 10.94 4.10
N GLY A 175 -17.83 10.98 3.69
CA GLY A 175 -17.43 10.65 2.34
C GLY A 175 -17.95 11.57 1.24
N GLY A 176 -18.29 12.85 1.56
CA GLY A 176 -18.77 13.80 0.55
C GLY A 176 -20.23 13.59 0.11
N SER A 177 -21.01 12.83 0.88
CA SER A 177 -22.41 12.54 0.57
C SER A 177 -23.24 13.83 0.47
N GLY A 178 -24.03 13.96 -0.61
CA GLY A 178 -24.90 15.12 -0.87
C GLY A 178 -24.17 16.34 -1.46
N GLY A 179 -22.85 16.25 -1.67
CA GLY A 179 -22.09 17.26 -2.40
C GLY A 179 -22.08 17.02 -3.91
N GLY A 180 -21.54 17.99 -4.64
CA GLY A 180 -21.40 17.89 -6.09
C GLY A 180 -20.90 19.19 -6.72
N ILE A 181 -20.79 19.19 -8.04
CA ILE A 181 -20.43 20.37 -8.82
C ILE A 181 -21.69 20.82 -9.56
N ALA A 182 -22.03 22.09 -9.39
CA ALA A 182 -23.15 22.71 -10.12
C ALA A 182 -22.60 23.61 -11.24
N HIS A 183 -23.04 23.35 -12.45
CA HIS A 183 -22.64 24.11 -13.65
C HIS A 183 -23.63 25.22 -14.03
N ASN A 184 -24.80 25.20 -13.41
CA ASN A 184 -25.87 26.16 -13.62
C ASN A 184 -26.77 26.27 -12.39
N GLU A 185 -27.74 27.24 -12.40
CA GLU A 185 -28.59 27.48 -11.26
C GLU A 185 -29.53 26.30 -10.93
N GLN A 186 -30.01 25.55 -11.93
CA GLN A 186 -30.87 24.40 -11.66
C GLN A 186 -30.12 23.30 -10.91
N GLU A 187 -28.90 22.95 -11.36
CA GLU A 187 -28.05 22.00 -10.67
C GLU A 187 -27.67 22.48 -9.26
N LEU A 188 -27.40 23.78 -9.11
CA LEU A 188 -27.14 24.38 -7.81
C LEU A 188 -28.29 24.16 -6.82
N VAL A 189 -29.52 24.44 -7.26
CA VAL A 189 -30.74 24.27 -6.45
C VAL A 189 -30.93 22.81 -6.05
N ASP A 190 -30.75 21.88 -6.98
CA ASP A 190 -30.97 20.46 -6.73
C ASP A 190 -29.94 19.89 -5.74
N ILE A 191 -28.65 20.17 -5.96
CA ILE A 191 -27.57 19.67 -5.12
C ILE A 191 -27.61 20.35 -3.74
N LEU A 192 -27.83 21.68 -3.70
CA LEU A 192 -27.85 22.44 -2.45
C LEU A 192 -29.02 22.03 -1.57
N SER A 193 -30.23 21.86 -2.15
CA SER A 193 -31.41 21.38 -1.40
C SER A 193 -31.16 20.01 -0.77
N ASN A 194 -30.54 19.09 -1.51
CA ASN A 194 -30.19 17.77 -0.99
C ASN A 194 -29.10 17.86 0.07
N GLY A 195 -28.06 18.67 -0.16
CA GLY A 195 -26.96 18.89 0.78
C GLY A 195 -27.42 19.47 2.13
N LEU A 196 -28.29 20.49 2.10
CA LEU A 196 -28.88 21.09 3.31
C LEU A 196 -29.71 20.07 4.11
N ARG A 197 -30.43 19.19 3.41
CA ARG A 197 -31.20 18.10 4.04
C ARG A 197 -30.33 17.05 4.68
N LEU A 198 -29.21 16.71 4.07
CA LEU A 198 -28.28 15.67 4.55
C LEU A 198 -27.34 16.19 5.62
N SER A 199 -27.06 17.49 5.66
CA SER A 199 -26.23 18.09 6.68
C SER A 199 -26.94 18.06 8.04
N ARG A 200 -26.28 17.53 9.06
CA ARG A 200 -26.81 17.46 10.43
C ARG A 200 -27.09 18.84 11.05
N VAL A 201 -26.39 19.87 10.57
CA VAL A 201 -26.51 21.25 11.03
C VAL A 201 -27.22 22.16 10.03
N GLY A 202 -27.67 21.62 8.88
CA GLY A 202 -28.32 22.39 7.83
C GLY A 202 -27.40 23.40 7.14
N GLU A 203 -26.14 23.07 6.99
CA GLU A 203 -25.13 23.93 6.37
C GLU A 203 -24.47 23.27 5.16
N VAL A 204 -24.22 24.06 4.13
CA VAL A 204 -23.49 23.66 2.92
C VAL A 204 -22.46 24.74 2.60
N LEU A 205 -21.22 24.34 2.36
CA LEU A 205 -20.20 25.22 1.81
C LEU A 205 -20.41 25.29 0.29
N VAL A 206 -20.56 26.51 -0.23
CA VAL A 206 -20.54 26.82 -1.67
C VAL A 206 -19.18 27.41 -1.99
N GLU A 207 -18.47 26.85 -2.95
CA GLU A 207 -17.08 27.21 -3.23
C GLU A 207 -16.84 27.33 -4.74
N ARG A 208 -16.01 28.30 -5.16
CA ARG A 208 -15.56 28.42 -6.54
C ARG A 208 -14.91 27.09 -6.99
N CYS A 209 -15.33 26.57 -8.13
CA CYS A 209 -14.74 25.37 -8.69
C CYS A 209 -13.39 25.70 -9.34
N ILE A 210 -12.35 25.01 -8.87
CA ILE A 210 -10.99 25.06 -9.40
C ILE A 210 -10.62 23.73 -10.09
N ALA A 211 -11.62 22.92 -10.44
CA ALA A 211 -11.41 21.69 -11.18
C ALA A 211 -10.66 21.96 -12.50
N GLY A 212 -9.74 21.10 -12.84
CA GLY A 212 -8.89 21.27 -14.03
C GLY A 212 -7.61 22.09 -13.79
N TRP A 213 -7.44 22.72 -12.63
CA TRP A 213 -6.16 23.33 -12.26
C TRP A 213 -5.13 22.26 -11.93
N LYS A 214 -3.86 22.59 -12.01
CA LYS A 214 -2.79 21.68 -11.55
C LYS A 214 -2.88 21.51 -10.05
N GLU A 215 -2.66 20.29 -9.57
CA GLU A 215 -2.57 20.01 -8.14
C GLU A 215 -1.12 19.73 -7.77
N VAL A 216 -0.63 20.48 -6.79
CA VAL A 216 0.77 20.42 -6.31
C VAL A 216 0.77 20.35 -4.80
N GLU A 217 1.63 19.53 -4.23
CA GLU A 217 1.78 19.42 -2.78
C GLU A 217 3.24 19.60 -2.35
N TYR A 218 3.39 20.15 -1.13
CA TYR A 218 4.66 20.29 -0.45
C TYR A 218 4.61 19.57 0.89
N GLU A 219 5.58 18.69 1.12
CA GLU A 219 5.91 18.22 2.46
C GLU A 219 6.86 19.21 3.12
N VAL A 220 6.45 19.76 4.25
CA VAL A 220 7.15 20.85 4.94
C VAL A 220 7.48 20.40 6.35
N MET A 221 8.65 20.83 6.85
CA MET A 221 9.12 20.54 8.21
C MET A 221 9.45 21.85 8.92
N ARG A 222 9.02 21.96 10.19
CA ARG A 222 9.30 23.14 11.01
C ARG A 222 9.57 22.73 12.46
N ASP A 223 10.57 23.33 13.08
CA ASP A 223 10.85 23.17 14.51
C ASP A 223 10.21 24.28 15.37
N ALA A 224 10.34 24.18 16.70
CA ALA A 224 9.78 25.14 17.63
C ALA A 224 10.43 26.54 17.57
N ASN A 225 11.64 26.65 17.05
CA ASN A 225 12.36 27.91 16.86
C ASN A 225 11.97 28.64 15.57
N GLY A 226 11.16 28.01 14.71
CA GLY A 226 10.73 28.60 13.43
C GLY A 226 11.65 28.29 12.26
N ASN A 227 12.67 27.44 12.43
CA ASN A 227 13.40 26.92 11.28
C ASN A 227 12.48 26.02 10.47
N CYS A 228 12.39 26.23 9.17
CA CYS A 228 11.55 25.40 8.33
C CYS A 228 12.15 25.18 6.95
N ILE A 229 11.85 24.02 6.37
CA ILE A 229 12.26 23.59 5.04
C ILE A 229 11.11 22.95 4.30
N THR A 230 11.19 22.89 2.98
CA THR A 230 10.40 21.97 2.18
C THR A 230 11.19 20.68 1.97
N VAL A 231 10.62 19.54 2.34
CA VAL A 231 11.27 18.23 2.19
C VAL A 231 11.14 17.72 0.77
N CYS A 232 9.94 17.86 0.21
CA CYS A 232 9.63 17.36 -1.12
C CYS A 232 8.48 18.15 -1.71
N ASN A 233 8.57 18.41 -3.00
CA ASN A 233 7.46 18.92 -3.78
C ASN A 233 6.99 17.83 -4.74
N MET A 234 5.69 17.67 -4.89
CA MET A 234 5.05 16.64 -5.69
C MET A 234 3.96 17.24 -6.56
N GLU A 235 3.80 16.70 -7.74
CA GLU A 235 2.80 17.14 -8.71
C GLU A 235 1.91 15.98 -9.11
N ASN A 236 0.59 16.20 -9.09
CA ASN A 236 -0.36 15.23 -9.59
C ASN A 236 -0.42 15.32 -11.12
N ILE A 237 -0.40 14.18 -11.79
CA ILE A 237 -0.68 14.11 -13.22
C ILE A 237 -2.14 14.46 -13.47
N ASP A 238 -3.03 13.99 -12.59
CA ASP A 238 -4.44 14.30 -12.62
C ASP A 238 -4.67 15.74 -12.13
N PRO A 239 -5.51 16.51 -12.82
CA PRO A 239 -5.90 17.84 -12.37
C PRO A 239 -6.74 17.78 -11.10
N VAL A 240 -6.92 18.94 -10.44
CA VAL A 240 -7.86 19.10 -9.32
C VAL A 240 -9.24 18.57 -9.70
N GLY A 241 -9.80 17.73 -8.83
CA GLY A 241 -11.08 17.01 -9.03
C GLY A 241 -10.94 15.52 -8.78
N VAL A 242 -9.73 14.98 -8.83
CA VAL A 242 -9.39 13.62 -8.40
C VAL A 242 -8.66 13.72 -7.06
N HIS A 243 -9.07 12.92 -6.08
CA HIS A 243 -8.38 12.88 -4.79
C HIS A 243 -6.89 12.55 -4.98
N THR A 244 -5.99 13.25 -4.30
CA THR A 244 -4.54 13.04 -4.45
C THR A 244 -4.11 11.59 -4.17
N GLY A 245 -4.81 10.87 -3.28
CA GLY A 245 -4.61 9.45 -3.02
C GLY A 245 -4.91 8.54 -4.22
N ASP A 246 -5.80 8.96 -5.12
CA ASP A 246 -6.20 8.24 -6.34
C ASP A 246 -5.48 8.77 -7.59
N SER A 247 -4.67 9.81 -7.45
CA SER A 247 -3.92 10.41 -8.54
C SER A 247 -2.58 9.71 -8.77
N ILE A 248 -2.11 9.75 -10.01
CA ILE A 248 -0.72 9.45 -10.35
C ILE A 248 0.09 10.68 -9.98
N VAL A 249 1.16 10.50 -9.21
CA VAL A 249 1.98 11.59 -8.65
C VAL A 249 3.42 11.44 -9.08
N VAL A 250 4.06 12.56 -9.39
CA VAL A 250 5.49 12.63 -9.72
C VAL A 250 6.24 13.52 -8.73
N ALA A 251 7.42 13.11 -8.35
CA ALA A 251 8.34 13.89 -7.54
C ALA A 251 9.76 13.87 -8.18
N PRO A 252 10.45 15.04 -8.25
CA PRO A 252 9.92 16.38 -8.03
C PRO A 252 8.93 16.80 -9.11
N SER A 253 8.21 17.93 -8.92
CA SER A 253 7.35 18.51 -9.96
C SER A 253 8.10 18.68 -11.26
N GLN A 254 7.46 18.32 -12.38
CA GLN A 254 8.07 18.30 -13.70
C GLN A 254 7.64 19.49 -14.58
N THR A 255 6.46 20.04 -14.32
CA THR A 255 5.86 21.07 -15.20
C THR A 255 5.90 22.47 -14.61
N LEU A 256 6.44 22.64 -13.40
CA LEU A 256 6.58 23.96 -12.78
C LEU A 256 7.87 24.64 -13.24
N GLY A 257 7.75 25.90 -13.65
CA GLY A 257 8.90 26.78 -13.79
C GLY A 257 9.44 27.20 -12.42
N ASP A 258 10.68 27.67 -12.36
CA ASP A 258 11.31 28.08 -11.09
C ASP A 258 10.49 29.13 -10.34
N LYS A 259 9.90 30.10 -11.05
CA LYS A 259 9.06 31.12 -10.43
C LYS A 259 7.82 30.53 -9.74
N GLU A 260 7.16 29.56 -10.37
CA GLU A 260 6.00 28.87 -9.80
C GLU A 260 6.42 28.03 -8.60
N TYR A 261 7.51 27.28 -8.74
CA TYR A 261 8.07 26.47 -7.67
C TYR A 261 8.41 27.32 -6.44
N GLN A 262 9.15 28.42 -6.61
CA GLN A 262 9.55 29.29 -5.50
C GLN A 262 8.36 30.04 -4.89
N MET A 263 7.38 30.41 -5.68
CA MET A 263 6.15 31.05 -5.22
C MET A 263 5.37 30.12 -4.27
N LEU A 264 5.11 28.89 -4.69
CA LEU A 264 4.38 27.90 -3.86
C LEU A 264 5.21 27.46 -2.65
N ARG A 265 6.54 27.31 -2.81
CA ARG A 265 7.44 27.02 -1.71
C ARG A 265 7.39 28.12 -0.65
N SER A 266 7.48 29.37 -1.05
CA SER A 266 7.39 30.53 -0.13
C SER A 266 6.04 30.58 0.58
N SER A 267 4.95 30.31 -0.15
CA SER A 267 3.61 30.17 0.43
C SER A 267 3.56 29.07 1.50
N ALA A 268 4.09 27.90 1.20
CA ALA A 268 4.10 26.76 2.14
C ALA A 268 4.87 27.10 3.43
N LEU A 269 6.03 27.75 3.32
CA LEU A 269 6.80 28.20 4.47
C LEU A 269 6.06 29.30 5.28
N ASN A 270 5.37 30.18 4.60
CA ASN A 270 4.55 31.24 5.22
C ASN A 270 3.41 30.65 6.05
N ILE A 271 2.70 29.69 5.46
CA ILE A 271 1.57 29.00 6.10
C ILE A 271 2.03 28.24 7.32
N ILE A 272 3.07 27.42 7.22
CA ILE A 272 3.53 26.59 8.34
C ILE A 272 4.06 27.44 9.49
N ASN A 273 4.67 28.59 9.18
CA ASN A 273 5.13 29.55 10.18
C ASN A 273 3.97 30.27 10.89
N GLU A 274 2.94 30.71 10.18
CA GLU A 274 1.77 31.35 10.80
C GLU A 274 0.98 30.37 11.68
N LEU A 275 0.80 29.13 11.19
CA LEU A 275 0.15 28.06 11.95
C LEU A 275 1.00 27.58 13.14
N LYS A 276 2.29 27.93 13.18
CA LYS A 276 3.25 27.48 14.20
C LYS A 276 3.30 25.96 14.35
N ILE A 277 3.20 25.27 13.25
CA ILE A 277 3.31 23.80 13.24
C ILE A 277 4.69 23.39 13.75
N THR A 278 4.73 22.36 14.59
CA THR A 278 5.96 21.81 15.16
C THR A 278 6.06 20.34 14.75
N GLY A 279 6.84 20.11 13.72
CA GLY A 279 6.98 18.80 13.05
C GLY A 279 6.69 18.89 11.55
N GLY A 280 6.27 17.76 10.96
CA GLY A 280 5.91 17.67 9.55
C GLY A 280 4.46 18.12 9.28
N CYS A 281 4.25 18.71 8.11
CA CYS A 281 2.92 18.93 7.57
C CYS A 281 2.93 18.86 6.05
N ASN A 282 1.74 18.66 5.50
CA ASN A 282 1.49 18.65 4.06
C ASN A 282 0.64 19.86 3.69
N VAL A 283 1.03 20.56 2.61
CA VAL A 283 0.28 21.70 2.05
C VAL A 283 -0.08 21.39 0.61
N GLN A 284 -1.36 21.46 0.28
CA GLN A 284 -1.87 21.18 -1.07
C GLN A 284 -2.35 22.46 -1.74
N TYR A 285 -1.96 22.61 -3.00
CA TYR A 285 -2.24 23.76 -3.85
C TYR A 285 -2.96 23.37 -5.12
N ALA A 286 -3.85 24.24 -5.57
CA ALA A 286 -4.30 24.31 -6.95
C ALA A 286 -3.58 25.48 -7.64
N LEU A 287 -2.93 25.21 -8.78
CA LEU A 287 -2.25 26.22 -9.59
C LEU A 287 -2.94 26.36 -10.93
N ASN A 288 -3.34 27.58 -11.27
CA ASN A 288 -3.92 27.85 -12.59
C ASN A 288 -2.90 27.54 -13.70
N PRO A 289 -3.23 26.70 -14.69
CA PRO A 289 -2.28 26.30 -15.72
C PRO A 289 -1.85 27.44 -16.65
N ASP A 290 -2.62 28.52 -16.73
CA ASP A 290 -2.41 29.64 -17.67
C ASP A 290 -1.91 30.92 -16.98
N SER A 291 -1.73 30.92 -15.68
CA SER A 291 -1.28 32.07 -14.90
C SER A 291 -0.55 31.68 -13.63
N PHE A 292 -0.08 32.67 -12.86
CA PHE A 292 0.49 32.45 -11.53
C PHE A 292 -0.56 32.48 -10.40
N GLU A 293 -1.84 32.45 -10.75
CA GLU A 293 -2.91 32.34 -9.74
C GLU A 293 -2.89 30.95 -9.11
N TYR A 294 -2.95 30.91 -7.80
CA TYR A 294 -3.05 29.65 -7.06
C TYR A 294 -4.04 29.77 -5.90
N CYS A 295 -4.47 28.63 -5.39
CA CYS A 295 -5.28 28.51 -4.18
C CYS A 295 -4.69 27.45 -3.25
N VAL A 296 -4.71 27.75 -1.96
CA VAL A 296 -4.45 26.74 -0.92
C VAL A 296 -5.69 25.86 -0.81
N ILE A 297 -5.54 24.53 -1.02
CA ILE A 297 -6.64 23.57 -0.91
C ILE A 297 -6.82 23.17 0.55
N GLU A 298 -5.75 22.66 1.16
CA GLU A 298 -5.75 22.22 2.54
C GLU A 298 -4.33 22.15 3.12
N VAL A 299 -4.29 22.13 4.44
CA VAL A 299 -3.07 21.89 5.22
C VAL A 299 -3.36 20.76 6.20
N ASN A 300 -2.54 19.74 6.17
CA ASN A 300 -2.60 18.62 7.11
C ASN A 300 -1.54 18.84 8.21
N PRO A 301 -1.91 19.24 9.46
CA PRO A 301 -0.96 19.59 10.52
C PRO A 301 -0.39 18.34 11.22
N ARG A 302 -0.07 17.35 10.46
CA ARG A 302 0.39 16.02 10.87
C ARG A 302 1.20 15.37 9.79
N VAL A 303 1.88 14.28 10.12
CA VAL A 303 2.42 13.36 9.12
C VAL A 303 1.24 12.79 8.34
N SER A 304 1.35 12.83 7.03
CA SER A 304 0.31 12.43 6.07
C SER A 304 0.73 11.18 5.29
N ARG A 305 -0.15 10.70 4.42
CA ARG A 305 0.15 9.59 3.53
C ARG A 305 1.33 9.90 2.60
N SER A 306 1.35 11.08 2.02
CA SER A 306 2.45 11.53 1.16
C SER A 306 3.79 11.66 1.88
N SER A 307 3.79 11.79 3.22
CA SER A 307 5.02 11.85 4.01
C SER A 307 5.83 10.55 3.95
N ALA A 308 5.17 9.39 3.88
CA ALA A 308 5.86 8.10 3.73
C ALA A 308 6.57 8.01 2.36
N LEU A 309 5.86 8.35 1.29
CA LEU A 309 6.44 8.44 -0.05
C LEU A 309 7.59 9.45 -0.10
N ALA A 310 7.37 10.66 0.37
CA ALA A 310 8.38 11.73 0.38
C ALA A 310 9.63 11.33 1.15
N SER A 311 9.49 10.66 2.30
CA SER A 311 10.63 10.20 3.10
C SER A 311 11.52 9.23 2.32
N LYS A 312 10.93 8.30 1.60
CA LYS A 312 11.64 7.26 0.87
C LYS A 312 12.14 7.74 -0.49
N ALA A 313 11.40 8.64 -1.12
CA ALA A 313 11.81 9.29 -2.35
C ALA A 313 13.01 10.21 -2.17
N THR A 314 13.13 10.88 -1.03
CA THR A 314 14.17 11.90 -0.77
C THR A 314 15.31 11.43 0.13
N GLY A 315 15.14 10.32 0.86
CA GLY A 315 16.08 9.93 1.91
C GLY A 315 16.03 10.86 3.13
N TYR A 316 14.90 11.52 3.38
CA TYR A 316 14.68 12.37 4.56
C TYR A 316 13.62 11.74 5.48
N PRO A 317 13.97 11.29 6.70
CA PRO A 317 13.06 10.50 7.53
C PRO A 317 12.06 11.39 8.30
N ILE A 318 10.99 11.83 7.64
CA ILE A 318 10.01 12.81 8.15
C ILE A 318 9.45 12.42 9.51
N ALA A 319 9.00 11.17 9.68
CA ALA A 319 8.40 10.72 10.93
C ALA A 319 9.40 10.74 12.10
N LYS A 320 10.63 10.30 11.86
CA LYS A 320 11.70 10.31 12.85
C LYS A 320 12.09 11.72 13.26
N VAL A 321 12.25 12.61 12.29
CA VAL A 321 12.55 14.03 12.54
C VAL A 321 11.41 14.70 13.29
N THR A 322 10.16 14.45 12.91
CA THR A 322 8.97 14.96 13.62
C THR A 322 8.96 14.56 15.09
N ALA A 323 9.27 13.30 15.41
CA ALA A 323 9.34 12.84 16.80
C ALA A 323 10.46 13.54 17.59
N LYS A 324 11.63 13.76 16.98
CA LYS A 324 12.73 14.49 17.62
C LYS A 324 12.41 15.97 17.86
N ILE A 325 11.75 16.62 16.92
CA ILE A 325 11.26 17.98 17.08
C ILE A 325 10.27 18.07 18.25
N ALA A 326 9.37 17.09 18.39
CA ALA A 326 8.43 17.01 19.50
C ALA A 326 9.15 16.93 20.87
N LEU A 327 10.36 16.39 20.92
CA LEU A 327 11.23 16.36 22.11
C LEU A 327 12.00 17.66 22.36
N GLY A 328 11.88 18.66 21.49
CA GLY A 328 12.50 19.98 21.65
C GLY A 328 13.79 20.19 20.85
N TYR A 329 14.19 19.25 19.98
CA TYR A 329 15.29 19.47 19.06
C TYR A 329 14.94 20.48 17.95
N THR A 330 15.94 21.20 17.49
CA THR A 330 15.86 22.04 16.29
C THR A 330 16.38 21.30 15.07
N LEU A 331 15.99 21.72 13.87
CA LEU A 331 16.37 21.06 12.62
C LEU A 331 17.88 20.94 12.41
N ASP A 332 18.63 21.95 12.82
CA ASP A 332 20.10 22.00 12.76
C ASP A 332 20.80 21.12 13.79
N GLU A 333 20.11 20.66 14.81
CA GLU A 333 20.59 19.73 15.84
C GLU A 333 20.34 18.25 15.46
N ILE A 334 19.39 17.98 14.55
CA ILE A 334 18.99 16.63 14.18
C ILE A 334 19.79 16.18 12.96
N LYS A 335 20.59 15.13 13.14
CA LYS A 335 21.28 14.46 12.04
C LYS A 335 20.29 13.62 11.24
N ASN A 336 20.40 13.65 9.90
CA ASN A 336 19.62 12.74 9.04
C ASN A 336 20.11 11.31 9.28
N ALA A 337 19.22 10.47 9.81
CA ALA A 337 19.55 9.10 10.20
C ALA A 337 19.80 8.16 9.00
N ILE A 338 19.29 8.53 7.81
CA ILE A 338 19.48 7.76 6.58
C ILE A 338 20.86 8.06 5.99
N THR A 339 21.15 9.32 5.73
CA THR A 339 22.39 9.73 5.05
C THR A 339 23.62 9.76 5.94
N GLN A 340 23.44 9.91 7.25
CA GLN A 340 24.51 10.06 8.25
C GLN A 340 25.47 11.24 8.00
N LYS A 341 25.27 12.04 6.97
CA LYS A 341 26.11 13.15 6.51
C LYS A 341 25.44 14.50 6.64
N THR A 342 24.15 14.57 6.36
CA THR A 342 23.36 15.81 6.37
C THR A 342 22.60 15.99 7.67
N TYR A 343 22.09 17.20 7.89
CA TYR A 343 21.21 17.54 9.01
C TYR A 343 19.78 17.75 8.52
N ALA A 344 18.81 17.67 9.43
CA ALA A 344 17.40 17.85 9.11
C ALA A 344 17.05 19.26 8.61
N SER A 345 17.95 20.23 8.77
CA SER A 345 17.86 21.57 8.19
C SER A 345 18.23 21.62 6.70
N PHE A 346 18.79 20.56 6.16
CA PHE A 346 19.18 20.47 4.76
C PHE A 346 17.96 20.09 3.89
N GLU A 347 17.60 21.00 2.99
CA GLU A 347 16.48 20.78 2.07
C GLU A 347 16.87 19.81 0.96
N PRO A 348 16.16 18.68 0.79
CA PRO A 348 16.51 17.68 -0.22
C PRO A 348 16.43 18.21 -1.65
N MET A 349 17.35 17.74 -2.48
CA MET A 349 17.38 17.99 -3.92
C MET A 349 17.46 16.66 -4.67
N LEU A 350 16.60 16.45 -5.65
CA LEU A 350 16.50 15.21 -6.41
C LEU A 350 16.95 15.40 -7.85
N ASP A 351 17.82 14.51 -8.33
CA ASP A 351 18.28 14.44 -9.73
C ASP A 351 17.71 13.20 -10.47
N TYR A 352 16.69 12.57 -9.91
CA TYR A 352 15.96 11.45 -10.48
C TYR A 352 14.44 11.72 -10.42
N CYS A 353 13.67 10.85 -11.05
CA CYS A 353 12.21 10.97 -11.12
C CYS A 353 11.54 9.84 -10.35
N VAL A 354 10.61 10.20 -9.48
CA VAL A 354 9.81 9.26 -8.70
C VAL A 354 8.36 9.31 -9.19
N VAL A 355 7.78 8.16 -9.51
CA VAL A 355 6.37 8.06 -9.89
C VAL A 355 5.63 7.15 -8.92
N LYS A 356 4.49 7.63 -8.45
CA LYS A 356 3.54 6.89 -7.63
C LYS A 356 2.28 6.62 -8.43
N ILE A 357 1.82 5.37 -8.45
CA ILE A 357 0.51 4.98 -8.98
C ILE A 357 -0.32 4.36 -7.86
N PRO A 358 -1.59 4.78 -7.68
CA PRO A 358 -2.48 4.17 -6.69
C PRO A 358 -2.92 2.77 -7.12
N ARG A 359 -3.07 1.88 -6.15
CA ARG A 359 -3.67 0.56 -6.32
C ARG A 359 -5.17 0.65 -6.03
N LEU A 360 -5.97 0.51 -7.09
CA LEU A 360 -7.43 0.61 -7.02
C LEU A 360 -8.07 -0.79 -7.04
N PRO A 361 -9.12 -1.05 -6.26
CA PRO A 361 -9.65 -2.40 -6.03
C PRO A 361 -10.68 -2.86 -7.07
N PHE A 362 -10.68 -2.30 -8.29
CA PHE A 362 -11.70 -2.59 -9.30
C PHE A 362 -11.57 -3.96 -9.97
N ASP A 363 -10.44 -4.61 -9.80
CA ASP A 363 -10.25 -6.02 -10.16
C ASP A 363 -10.99 -6.97 -9.20
N LYS A 364 -11.31 -6.54 -7.99
CA LYS A 364 -12.08 -7.29 -7.00
C LYS A 364 -13.57 -6.91 -7.00
N PHE A 365 -13.86 -5.63 -7.12
CA PHE A 365 -15.22 -5.10 -7.11
C PHE A 365 -15.68 -4.74 -8.53
N LEU A 366 -15.98 -5.77 -9.33
CA LEU A 366 -16.29 -5.64 -10.77
C LEU A 366 -17.52 -4.77 -11.06
N THR A 367 -18.47 -4.70 -10.12
CA THR A 367 -19.68 -3.89 -10.23
C THR A 367 -19.53 -2.49 -9.64
N ALA A 368 -18.39 -2.19 -9.04
CA ALA A 368 -18.15 -0.88 -8.45
C ALA A 368 -17.95 0.19 -9.54
N LYS A 369 -18.40 1.40 -9.24
CA LYS A 369 -18.21 2.55 -10.12
C LYS A 369 -16.73 2.94 -10.17
N ARG A 370 -16.09 2.77 -11.32
CA ARG A 370 -14.66 3.05 -11.53
C ARG A 370 -14.30 4.53 -11.57
N THR A 371 -15.27 5.42 -11.78
CA THR A 371 -15.02 6.87 -11.88
C THR A 371 -14.35 7.40 -10.63
N LEU A 372 -13.24 8.10 -10.78
CA LEU A 372 -12.49 8.77 -9.72
C LEU A 372 -13.09 10.17 -9.46
N SER A 373 -12.97 10.64 -8.23
CA SER A 373 -13.49 11.93 -7.78
C SER A 373 -12.69 12.44 -6.59
N THR A 374 -13.23 13.41 -5.89
CA THR A 374 -12.65 13.91 -4.62
C THR A 374 -12.75 12.91 -3.46
N GLN A 375 -13.50 11.81 -3.62
CA GLN A 375 -13.55 10.72 -2.66
C GLN A 375 -12.52 9.66 -3.03
N MET A 376 -11.62 9.36 -2.10
CA MET A 376 -10.57 8.37 -2.28
C MET A 376 -11.12 6.94 -2.36
N LYS A 377 -10.56 6.14 -3.27
CA LYS A 377 -10.91 4.72 -3.50
C LYS A 377 -9.72 3.77 -3.43
N ALA A 378 -8.50 4.28 -3.53
CA ALA A 378 -7.29 3.46 -3.51
C ALA A 378 -7.08 2.73 -2.18
N THR A 379 -6.65 1.48 -2.25
CA THR A 379 -6.32 0.63 -1.10
C THR A 379 -4.85 0.69 -0.73
N GLY A 380 -3.99 1.07 -1.66
CA GLY A 380 -2.55 1.19 -1.50
C GLY A 380 -1.93 1.91 -2.69
N GLU A 381 -0.62 1.91 -2.75
CA GLU A 381 0.13 2.55 -3.82
C GLU A 381 1.44 1.83 -4.11
N VAL A 382 1.99 2.09 -5.29
CA VAL A 382 3.34 1.71 -5.68
C VAL A 382 4.18 2.94 -5.94
N MET A 383 5.48 2.85 -5.67
CA MET A 383 6.47 3.86 -5.97
C MET A 383 7.56 3.25 -6.84
N SER A 384 7.98 3.98 -7.86
CA SER A 384 9.13 3.63 -8.69
C SER A 384 10.03 4.82 -8.92
N ILE A 385 11.30 4.56 -9.15
CA ILE A 385 12.33 5.57 -9.34
C ILE A 385 13.12 5.22 -10.60
N CYS A 386 13.38 6.24 -11.42
CA CYS A 386 14.23 6.14 -12.61
C CYS A 386 14.91 7.50 -12.88
N ASP A 387 15.89 7.54 -13.75
CA ASP A 387 16.54 8.79 -14.22
C ASP A 387 15.69 9.56 -15.25
N ASN A 388 14.54 8.99 -15.66
CA ASN A 388 13.58 9.61 -16.55
C ASN A 388 12.14 9.25 -16.16
N PHE A 389 11.18 10.09 -16.53
CA PHE A 389 9.77 9.91 -16.18
C PHE A 389 9.16 8.68 -16.84
N GLU A 390 9.47 8.45 -18.12
CA GLU A 390 8.95 7.34 -18.92
C GLU A 390 9.28 6.00 -18.26
N GLY A 391 10.55 5.83 -17.88
CA GLY A 391 11.02 4.64 -17.20
C GLY A 391 10.39 4.47 -15.80
N ALA A 392 10.28 5.55 -15.02
CA ALA A 392 9.62 5.51 -13.72
C ALA A 392 8.14 5.11 -13.86
N LEU A 393 7.43 5.64 -14.86
CA LEU A 393 6.04 5.28 -15.13
C LEU A 393 5.89 3.80 -15.51
N MET A 394 6.75 3.30 -16.40
CA MET A 394 6.73 1.90 -16.84
C MET A 394 7.00 0.93 -15.69
N LYS A 395 7.94 1.25 -14.82
CA LYS A 395 8.19 0.48 -13.59
C LYS A 395 6.98 0.50 -12.66
N ALA A 396 6.35 1.65 -12.46
CA ALA A 396 5.17 1.79 -11.61
C ALA A 396 3.99 0.97 -12.16
N ILE A 397 3.77 0.97 -13.48
CA ILE A 397 2.73 0.16 -14.13
C ILE A 397 2.92 -1.31 -13.80
N ARG A 398 4.12 -1.87 -14.04
CA ARG A 398 4.36 -3.31 -13.81
C ARG A 398 4.46 -3.70 -12.32
N SER A 399 4.45 -2.72 -11.42
CA SER A 399 4.40 -2.93 -9.96
C SER A 399 2.99 -3.06 -9.40
N LEU A 400 1.94 -2.77 -10.18
CA LEU A 400 0.55 -2.68 -9.70
C LEU A 400 -0.08 -4.02 -9.28
N GLU A 401 0.53 -5.14 -9.61
CA GLU A 401 -0.05 -6.47 -9.35
C GLU A 401 -1.47 -6.64 -9.96
N GLN A 402 -1.63 -6.17 -11.21
CA GLN A 402 -2.88 -6.21 -11.98
C GLN A 402 -2.71 -6.84 -13.36
N HIS A 403 -1.62 -7.60 -13.58
CA HIS A 403 -1.26 -8.19 -14.89
C HIS A 403 -1.10 -7.13 -15.99
N VAL A 404 -0.56 -5.98 -15.61
CA VAL A 404 -0.24 -4.88 -16.53
C VAL A 404 1.28 -4.65 -16.52
N ASP A 405 1.87 -4.45 -17.69
CA ASP A 405 3.31 -4.30 -17.86
C ASP A 405 3.70 -3.18 -18.83
N SER A 406 2.72 -2.63 -19.54
CA SER A 406 2.92 -1.55 -20.51
C SER A 406 1.64 -0.76 -20.77
N LEU A 407 1.72 0.25 -21.62
CA LEU A 407 0.55 1.00 -22.10
C LEU A 407 -0.31 0.22 -23.10
N MET A 408 0.06 -1.04 -23.42
CA MET A 408 -0.73 -1.94 -24.26
C MET A 408 -1.58 -2.93 -23.46
N SER A 409 -1.42 -2.99 -22.13
CA SER A 409 -2.06 -4.00 -21.29
C SER A 409 -3.60 -3.93 -21.25
N TYR A 410 -4.18 -2.79 -21.58
CA TYR A 410 -5.61 -2.65 -21.83
C TYR A 410 -5.86 -2.42 -23.32
N ASP A 411 -6.68 -3.27 -23.93
CA ASP A 411 -7.00 -3.20 -25.37
C ASP A 411 -8.24 -2.33 -25.62
N PHE A 412 -8.01 -1.19 -26.25
CA PHE A 412 -9.06 -0.27 -26.71
C PHE A 412 -9.13 -0.19 -28.23
N THR A 413 -8.42 -1.05 -28.96
CA THR A 413 -8.36 -1.04 -30.43
C THR A 413 -9.71 -1.28 -31.10
N GLY A 414 -10.60 -2.00 -30.44
CA GLY A 414 -11.96 -2.30 -30.92
C GLY A 414 -12.95 -1.15 -30.80
N LEU A 415 -12.60 -0.05 -30.12
CA LEU A 415 -13.49 1.11 -29.98
C LEU A 415 -13.51 1.95 -31.27
N SER A 416 -14.67 2.47 -31.64
CA SER A 416 -14.76 3.52 -32.65
C SER A 416 -14.10 4.82 -32.17
N ASP A 417 -13.85 5.76 -33.08
CA ASP A 417 -13.27 7.05 -32.71
C ASP A 417 -14.20 7.84 -31.78
N GLU A 418 -15.53 7.75 -31.99
CA GLU A 418 -16.52 8.37 -31.11
C GLU A 418 -16.57 7.73 -29.74
N GLU A 419 -16.42 6.40 -29.65
CA GLU A 419 -16.36 5.69 -28.39
C GLU A 419 -15.08 6.02 -27.62
N LEU A 420 -13.95 6.11 -28.32
CA LEU A 420 -12.67 6.51 -27.72
C LEU A 420 -12.71 7.96 -27.21
N GLU A 421 -13.31 8.87 -27.98
CA GLU A 421 -13.57 10.26 -27.57
C GLU A 421 -14.40 10.31 -26.28
N ALA A 422 -15.46 9.51 -26.21
CA ALA A 422 -16.29 9.39 -25.00
C ALA A 422 -15.47 8.84 -23.80
N GLN A 423 -14.57 7.90 -24.04
CA GLN A 423 -13.69 7.36 -22.98
C GLN A 423 -12.67 8.40 -22.47
N LEU A 424 -12.19 9.32 -23.30
CA LEU A 424 -11.30 10.39 -22.85
C LEU A 424 -11.96 11.31 -21.81
N HIS A 425 -13.27 11.45 -21.85
CA HIS A 425 -14.04 12.19 -20.83
C HIS A 425 -14.24 11.42 -19.51
N VAL A 426 -13.93 10.13 -19.49
CA VAL A 426 -14.10 9.29 -18.28
C VAL A 426 -12.83 9.32 -17.47
N VAL A 427 -12.90 9.84 -16.26
CA VAL A 427 -11.80 9.83 -15.31
C VAL A 427 -11.90 8.56 -14.49
N ASP A 428 -11.16 7.53 -14.90
CA ASP A 428 -11.06 6.26 -14.17
C ASP A 428 -9.59 5.76 -14.08
N ASP A 429 -9.42 4.58 -13.52
CA ASP A 429 -8.09 3.97 -13.33
C ASP A 429 -7.37 3.59 -14.64
N ARG A 430 -8.07 3.58 -15.76
CA ARG A 430 -7.53 3.22 -17.09
C ARG A 430 -7.21 4.41 -17.98
N ARG A 431 -7.36 5.64 -17.48
CA ARG A 431 -7.24 6.88 -18.28
C ARG A 431 -5.94 7.04 -19.04
N ILE A 432 -4.79 6.60 -18.49
CA ILE A 432 -3.52 6.70 -19.22
C ILE A 432 -3.46 5.74 -20.42
N TRP A 433 -4.10 4.57 -20.35
CA TRP A 433 -4.22 3.62 -21.47
C TRP A 433 -5.16 4.13 -22.56
N VAL A 434 -6.22 4.80 -22.18
CA VAL A 434 -7.12 5.49 -23.13
C VAL A 434 -6.38 6.61 -23.86
N ILE A 435 -5.61 7.42 -23.15
CA ILE A 435 -4.76 8.47 -23.74
C ILE A 435 -3.72 7.85 -24.69
N ALA A 436 -3.08 6.76 -24.32
CA ALA A 436 -2.14 6.07 -25.18
C ALA A 436 -2.78 5.60 -26.49
N GLU A 437 -4.00 5.06 -26.44
CA GLU A 437 -4.74 4.66 -27.65
C GLU A 437 -5.10 5.87 -28.51
N ALA A 438 -5.51 6.97 -27.91
CA ALA A 438 -5.75 8.21 -28.64
C ALA A 438 -4.50 8.71 -29.37
N LEU A 439 -3.34 8.65 -28.70
CA LEU A 439 -2.05 9.00 -29.30
C LEU A 439 -1.67 8.07 -30.46
N ARG A 440 -1.91 6.77 -30.35
CA ARG A 440 -1.68 5.79 -31.44
C ARG A 440 -2.52 6.13 -32.67
N ARG A 441 -3.72 6.68 -32.48
CA ARG A 441 -4.61 7.14 -33.58
C ARG A 441 -4.32 8.56 -34.04
N GLY A 442 -3.30 9.23 -33.51
CA GLY A 442 -2.89 10.57 -33.94
C GLY A 442 -3.74 11.72 -33.41
N VAL A 443 -4.48 11.51 -32.32
CA VAL A 443 -5.21 12.60 -31.65
C VAL A 443 -4.19 13.61 -31.10
N SER A 444 -4.44 14.91 -31.31
CA SER A 444 -3.51 15.96 -30.92
C SER A 444 -3.40 16.15 -29.40
N TYR A 445 -2.23 16.59 -28.94
CA TYR A 445 -2.01 16.89 -27.51
C TYR A 445 -2.97 17.94 -26.98
N ASP A 446 -3.25 18.97 -27.79
CA ASP A 446 -4.16 20.05 -27.43
C ASP A 446 -5.58 19.53 -27.21
N HIS A 447 -6.06 18.63 -28.09
CA HIS A 447 -7.37 18.04 -27.95
C HIS A 447 -7.47 17.16 -26.69
N ILE A 448 -6.48 16.32 -26.44
CA ILE A 448 -6.40 15.48 -25.21
C ILE A 448 -6.37 16.39 -23.97
N TYR A 449 -5.57 17.45 -23.99
CA TYR A 449 -5.48 18.41 -22.89
C TYR A 449 -6.82 19.12 -22.63
N GLU A 450 -7.52 19.57 -23.67
CA GLU A 450 -8.81 20.24 -23.51
C GLU A 450 -9.85 19.38 -22.82
N ILE A 451 -9.84 18.08 -23.07
CA ILE A 451 -10.74 17.11 -22.45
C ILE A 451 -10.29 16.75 -21.05
N THR A 452 -9.05 16.33 -20.89
CA THR A 452 -8.55 15.71 -19.64
C THR A 452 -7.98 16.70 -18.64
N LYS A 453 -7.56 17.87 -19.11
CA LYS A 453 -6.78 18.86 -18.35
C LYS A 453 -5.45 18.34 -17.80
N ILE A 454 -5.01 17.16 -18.25
CA ILE A 454 -3.68 16.64 -17.98
C ILE A 454 -2.68 17.47 -18.76
N ASP A 455 -1.61 17.93 -18.10
CA ASP A 455 -0.61 18.79 -18.71
C ASP A 455 -0.01 18.15 -19.98
N ARG A 456 0.21 18.96 -21.01
CA ARG A 456 0.78 18.53 -22.30
C ARG A 456 2.12 17.84 -22.16
N TRP A 457 2.90 18.20 -21.15
CA TRP A 457 4.17 17.56 -20.87
C TRP A 457 3.98 16.07 -20.55
N PHE A 458 2.99 15.72 -19.72
CA PHE A 458 2.68 14.32 -19.42
C PHE A 458 2.15 13.57 -20.63
N ILE A 459 1.33 14.23 -21.46
CA ILE A 459 0.84 13.67 -22.73
C ILE A 459 2.00 13.39 -23.67
N ASP A 460 2.96 14.30 -23.77
CA ASP A 460 4.19 14.12 -24.56
C ASP A 460 4.99 12.90 -24.07
N LYS A 461 5.12 12.71 -22.77
CA LYS A 461 5.80 11.55 -22.19
C LYS A 461 5.12 10.22 -22.53
N LEU A 462 3.80 10.20 -22.51
CA LEU A 462 3.04 9.03 -22.99
C LEU A 462 3.22 8.81 -24.49
N ALA A 463 3.30 9.89 -25.28
CA ALA A 463 3.57 9.80 -26.72
C ALA A 463 4.95 9.22 -27.04
N ILE A 464 5.99 9.52 -26.24
CA ILE A 464 7.33 8.92 -26.38
C ILE A 464 7.25 7.39 -26.21
N LEU A 465 6.47 6.92 -25.22
CA LEU A 465 6.27 5.48 -25.03
C LEU A 465 5.50 4.84 -26.20
N VAL A 466 4.47 5.50 -26.71
CA VAL A 466 3.70 5.05 -27.90
C VAL A 466 4.58 5.04 -29.14
N GLU A 467 5.43 6.05 -29.35
CA GLU A 467 6.39 6.07 -30.46
C GLU A 467 7.36 4.90 -30.40
N MET A 468 7.87 4.57 -29.21
CA MET A 468 8.75 3.41 -29.03
C MET A 468 8.03 2.09 -29.37
N GLU A 469 6.76 1.93 -28.98
CA GLU A 469 5.95 0.79 -29.38
C GLU A 469 5.87 0.64 -30.91
N GLN A 470 5.65 1.75 -31.61
CA GLN A 470 5.54 1.79 -33.07
C GLN A 470 6.88 1.44 -33.74
N ARG A 471 7.97 1.98 -33.23
CA ARG A 471 9.32 1.69 -33.71
C ARG A 471 9.66 0.22 -33.54
N LEU A 472 9.39 -0.36 -32.38
CA LEU A 472 9.61 -1.78 -32.11
C LEU A 472 8.77 -2.70 -32.99
N LYS A 473 7.56 -2.28 -33.41
CA LYS A 473 6.70 -3.00 -34.34
C LYS A 473 7.17 -2.93 -35.80
N SER A 474 7.71 -1.80 -36.21
CA SER A 474 7.94 -1.47 -37.65
C SER A 474 9.39 -1.52 -38.07
N GLU A 475 10.34 -1.29 -37.17
CA GLU A 475 11.77 -1.29 -37.45
C GLU A 475 12.41 -2.66 -37.17
N GLU A 476 13.54 -2.92 -37.80
CA GLU A 476 14.39 -4.05 -37.42
C GLU A 476 14.98 -3.81 -36.04
N LEU A 477 14.90 -4.78 -35.14
CA LEU A 477 15.47 -4.65 -33.82
C LEU A 477 17.00 -4.66 -33.87
N THR A 478 17.57 -3.46 -33.80
CA THR A 478 19.02 -3.27 -33.67
C THR A 478 19.43 -3.20 -32.20
N VAL A 479 20.73 -3.32 -31.93
CA VAL A 479 21.29 -3.13 -30.57
C VAL A 479 20.98 -1.73 -30.05
N ASP A 480 21.04 -0.72 -30.90
CA ASP A 480 20.77 0.66 -30.49
C ASP A 480 19.28 0.88 -30.15
N LEU A 481 18.38 0.35 -30.98
CA LEU A 481 16.95 0.40 -30.69
C LEU A 481 16.61 -0.33 -29.37
N LEU A 482 17.25 -1.48 -29.14
CA LEU A 482 17.08 -2.21 -27.88
C LEU A 482 17.59 -1.42 -26.67
N LYS A 483 18.73 -0.73 -26.79
CA LYS A 483 19.24 0.18 -25.75
C LYS A 483 18.27 1.32 -25.46
N GLU A 484 17.74 1.96 -26.50
CA GLU A 484 16.76 3.04 -26.35
C GLU A 484 15.49 2.56 -25.64
N ALA A 485 14.96 1.39 -26.04
CA ALA A 485 13.77 0.81 -25.40
C ALA A 485 14.01 0.45 -23.93
N LYS A 486 15.18 -0.13 -23.60
CA LYS A 486 15.53 -0.45 -22.21
C LYS A 486 15.75 0.80 -21.35
N ARG A 487 16.27 1.86 -21.92
CA ARG A 487 16.49 3.12 -21.19
C ARG A 487 15.20 3.75 -20.68
N ILE A 488 14.09 3.53 -21.37
CA ILE A 488 12.75 3.93 -20.93
C ILE A 488 11.95 2.75 -20.37
N GLU A 489 12.63 1.70 -19.95
CA GLU A 489 12.13 0.61 -19.13
C GLU A 489 11.06 -0.29 -19.80
N PHE A 490 11.10 -0.45 -21.13
CA PHE A 490 10.31 -1.50 -21.78
C PHE A 490 10.78 -2.88 -21.31
N PRO A 491 9.91 -3.73 -20.72
CA PRO A 491 10.31 -5.06 -20.29
C PRO A 491 10.52 -6.02 -21.49
N ASP A 492 11.34 -7.04 -21.32
CA ASP A 492 11.73 -7.95 -22.36
C ASP A 492 10.55 -8.69 -23.02
N ASN A 493 9.54 -9.06 -22.24
CA ASN A 493 8.33 -9.69 -22.77
C ASN A 493 7.55 -8.77 -23.71
N VAL A 494 7.45 -7.48 -23.40
CA VAL A 494 6.78 -6.49 -24.26
C VAL A 494 7.59 -6.24 -25.54
N ILE A 495 8.91 -6.11 -25.43
CA ILE A 495 9.78 -5.99 -26.61
C ILE A 495 9.66 -7.24 -27.50
N ALA A 496 9.62 -8.42 -26.90
CA ALA A 496 9.44 -9.68 -27.62
C ALA A 496 8.12 -9.73 -28.40
N GLU A 497 7.01 -9.36 -27.74
CA GLU A 497 5.70 -9.28 -28.38
C GLU A 497 5.70 -8.31 -29.57
N LEU A 498 6.24 -7.12 -29.39
CA LEU A 498 6.26 -6.07 -30.43
C LEU A 498 7.15 -6.42 -31.62
N THR A 499 8.25 -7.14 -31.39
CA THR A 499 9.23 -7.49 -32.44
C THR A 499 9.00 -8.87 -33.04
N GLY A 500 8.03 -9.64 -32.53
CA GLY A 500 7.77 -11.02 -32.99
C GLY A 500 8.88 -12.01 -32.62
N LYS A 501 9.63 -11.71 -31.54
CA LYS A 501 10.69 -12.58 -31.00
C LYS A 501 10.23 -13.22 -29.70
N THR A 502 11.03 -14.14 -29.18
CA THR A 502 10.82 -14.68 -27.84
C THR A 502 11.50 -13.81 -26.79
N GLU A 503 10.98 -13.83 -25.57
CA GLU A 503 11.58 -13.12 -24.44
C GLU A 503 13.04 -13.55 -24.20
N GLU A 504 13.32 -14.83 -24.36
CA GLU A 504 14.68 -15.37 -24.23
C GLU A 504 15.64 -14.82 -25.30
N GLU A 505 15.20 -14.65 -26.55
CA GLU A 505 16.00 -13.99 -27.59
C GLU A 505 16.34 -12.54 -27.24
N ILE A 506 15.38 -11.80 -26.71
CA ILE A 506 15.62 -10.41 -26.25
C ILE A 506 16.64 -10.40 -25.11
N LYS A 507 16.46 -11.25 -24.13
CA LYS A 507 17.37 -11.41 -22.99
C LYS A 507 18.78 -11.75 -23.42
N GLN A 508 18.95 -12.72 -24.31
CA GLN A 508 20.25 -13.10 -24.86
C GLN A 508 20.90 -11.95 -25.61
N MET A 509 20.15 -11.22 -26.42
CA MET A 509 20.64 -10.05 -27.16
C MET A 509 21.11 -8.95 -26.19
N ARG A 510 20.38 -8.71 -25.10
CA ARG A 510 20.78 -7.75 -24.07
C ARG A 510 22.11 -8.12 -23.42
N TYR A 511 22.20 -9.34 -22.89
CA TYR A 511 23.41 -9.79 -22.20
C TYR A 511 24.63 -9.86 -23.12
N ALA A 512 24.46 -10.32 -24.36
CA ALA A 512 25.54 -10.37 -25.35
C ALA A 512 26.11 -8.98 -25.69
N ASN A 513 25.32 -7.92 -25.52
CA ASN A 513 25.70 -6.53 -25.82
C ASN A 513 25.88 -5.66 -24.56
N GLY A 514 25.92 -6.25 -23.38
CA GLY A 514 26.12 -5.53 -22.11
C GLY A 514 24.99 -4.58 -21.74
N ILE A 515 23.77 -4.80 -22.27
CA ILE A 515 22.59 -4.04 -21.92
C ILE A 515 22.00 -4.64 -20.64
N VAL A 516 22.50 -4.16 -19.51
CA VAL A 516 22.12 -4.65 -18.17
C VAL A 516 21.74 -3.48 -17.29
N ALA A 517 20.85 -3.72 -16.32
CA ALA A 517 20.49 -2.70 -15.35
C ALA A 517 21.68 -2.35 -14.45
N ALA A 518 21.87 -1.06 -14.20
CA ALA A 518 22.74 -0.54 -13.17
C ALA A 518 21.88 0.03 -12.03
N TYR A 519 22.37 0.00 -10.82
CA TYR A 519 21.63 0.46 -9.66
C TYR A 519 22.23 1.73 -9.10
N LYS A 520 21.40 2.76 -8.99
CA LYS A 520 21.70 4.04 -8.40
C LYS A 520 21.19 4.09 -6.97
N MET A 521 21.91 4.83 -6.13
CA MET A 521 21.48 5.10 -4.76
C MET A 521 20.51 6.28 -4.72
N VAL A 522 19.45 6.17 -3.92
CA VAL A 522 18.60 7.33 -3.61
C VAL A 522 19.45 8.36 -2.88
N ASP A 523 19.54 9.57 -3.44
CA ASP A 523 20.44 10.60 -2.96
C ASP A 523 19.68 11.89 -2.60
N THR A 524 19.74 12.27 -1.33
CA THR A 524 19.13 13.49 -0.79
C THR A 524 19.77 14.78 -1.32
N CYS A 525 20.97 14.68 -1.83
CA CYS A 525 21.84 15.83 -2.15
C CYS A 525 22.11 16.04 -3.64
N ALA A 526 21.46 15.28 -4.53
CA ALA A 526 21.72 15.35 -5.98
C ALA A 526 23.23 15.23 -6.30
N ALA A 527 23.92 14.31 -5.66
CA ALA A 527 25.36 14.04 -5.77
C ALA A 527 26.28 15.23 -5.37
N GLU A 528 25.76 16.26 -4.72
CA GLU A 528 26.57 17.40 -4.24
C GLU A 528 27.50 17.00 -3.09
N PHE A 529 27.06 16.05 -2.27
CA PHE A 529 27.83 15.45 -1.19
C PHE A 529 27.80 13.93 -1.28
N ALA A 530 28.82 13.24 -0.82
CA ALA A 530 28.80 11.79 -0.66
C ALA A 530 27.82 11.39 0.46
N ALA A 531 26.60 11.07 0.13
CA ALA A 531 25.59 10.53 1.02
C ALA A 531 25.49 9.01 0.85
N GLU A 532 25.23 8.29 1.92
CA GLU A 532 25.01 6.86 1.89
C GLU A 532 23.57 6.59 2.28
N THR A 533 22.84 5.85 1.44
CA THR A 533 21.48 5.39 1.76
C THR A 533 21.36 3.91 1.46
N PRO A 534 20.49 3.16 2.14
CA PRO A 534 20.26 1.75 1.83
C PRO A 534 19.32 1.53 0.63
N TYR A 535 18.88 2.60 -0.02
CA TYR A 535 17.86 2.58 -1.07
C TYR A 535 18.48 2.62 -2.47
N TYR A 536 18.09 1.67 -3.32
CA TYR A 536 18.58 1.53 -4.69
C TYR A 536 17.43 1.44 -5.68
N TYR A 537 17.66 1.92 -6.89
CA TYR A 537 16.77 1.82 -8.04
C TYR A 537 17.54 1.56 -9.32
N SER A 538 16.96 0.86 -10.28
CA SER A 538 17.61 0.51 -11.54
C SER A 538 17.49 1.61 -12.59
N VAL A 539 18.53 1.73 -13.40
CA VAL A 539 18.59 2.50 -14.63
C VAL A 539 19.38 1.73 -15.69
N TYR A 540 19.21 2.07 -16.95
CA TYR A 540 20.03 1.53 -18.04
C TYR A 540 20.97 2.60 -18.61
N GLY A 541 22.20 2.19 -18.93
CA GLY A 541 23.20 3.09 -19.53
C GLY A 541 23.96 3.96 -18.53
N SER A 542 24.04 3.54 -17.29
CA SER A 542 24.79 4.21 -16.22
C SER A 542 25.73 3.25 -15.49
N GLU A 543 26.57 3.79 -14.60
CA GLU A 543 27.43 2.99 -13.73
C GLU A 543 26.65 2.48 -12.51
N ASN A 544 27.02 1.30 -12.04
CA ASN A 544 26.40 0.68 -10.88
C ASN A 544 26.99 1.25 -9.58
N GLU A 545 26.13 1.74 -8.69
CA GLU A 545 26.50 2.26 -7.36
C GLU A 545 26.22 1.26 -6.24
N ALA A 546 25.58 0.11 -6.53
CA ALA A 546 25.38 -0.91 -5.53
C ALA A 546 26.73 -1.45 -5.04
N ALA A 547 26.93 -1.43 -3.73
CA ALA A 547 28.18 -1.84 -3.13
C ALA A 547 28.53 -3.30 -3.46
N GLU A 548 29.81 -3.60 -3.51
CA GLU A 548 30.30 -4.95 -3.70
C GLU A 548 29.79 -5.90 -2.60
N THR A 549 29.77 -7.18 -2.94
CA THR A 549 29.35 -8.24 -2.00
C THR A 549 30.22 -8.28 -0.75
N THR A 550 29.58 -8.37 0.41
CA THR A 550 30.26 -8.62 1.68
C THR A 550 30.63 -10.10 1.83
N PRO A 551 31.56 -10.46 2.75
CA PRO A 551 31.87 -11.86 3.03
C PRO A 551 30.77 -12.61 3.82
N GLN A 552 29.70 -11.92 4.25
CA GLN A 552 28.59 -12.51 4.97
C GLN A 552 27.67 -13.30 4.02
N LYS A 553 26.95 -14.29 4.55
CA LYS A 553 25.87 -14.92 3.83
C LYS A 553 24.76 -13.89 3.57
N LYS A 554 24.20 -13.92 2.38
CA LYS A 554 23.22 -12.95 1.92
C LYS A 554 21.87 -13.60 1.64
N VAL A 555 20.81 -13.03 2.18
CA VAL A 555 19.44 -13.43 1.92
C VAL A 555 18.70 -12.35 1.12
N LEU A 556 17.98 -12.81 0.11
CA LEU A 556 17.03 -12.00 -0.64
C LEU A 556 15.62 -12.23 -0.09
N VAL A 557 14.99 -11.18 0.42
CA VAL A 557 13.61 -11.21 0.92
C VAL A 557 12.71 -10.48 -0.08
N LEU A 558 11.75 -11.21 -0.62
CA LEU A 558 10.77 -10.62 -1.55
C LEU A 558 9.61 -10.04 -0.74
N GLY A 559 9.31 -8.77 -0.97
CA GLY A 559 8.21 -8.05 -0.33
C GLY A 559 6.84 -8.42 -0.88
N SER A 560 5.81 -7.78 -0.32
CA SER A 560 4.41 -8.07 -0.63
C SER A 560 3.79 -7.17 -1.72
N GLY A 561 4.54 -6.17 -2.20
CA GLY A 561 4.03 -5.20 -3.16
C GLY A 561 2.97 -4.26 -2.55
N PRO A 562 2.08 -3.69 -3.37
CA PRO A 562 1.08 -2.75 -2.89
C PRO A 562 0.03 -3.43 -2.00
N ILE A 563 -0.46 -2.67 -1.02
CA ILE A 563 -1.61 -3.09 -0.20
C ILE A 563 -2.84 -3.22 -1.10
N ARG A 564 -3.51 -4.37 -1.02
CA ARG A 564 -4.71 -4.66 -1.80
C ARG A 564 -5.62 -5.65 -1.07
N ILE A 565 -6.85 -5.76 -1.54
CA ILE A 565 -7.80 -6.75 -1.00
C ILE A 565 -7.18 -8.16 -1.11
N GLY A 566 -7.13 -8.87 0.01
CA GLY A 566 -6.53 -10.20 0.11
C GLY A 566 -5.03 -10.21 0.42
N GLN A 567 -4.34 -9.08 0.34
CA GLN A 567 -2.91 -8.96 0.68
C GLN A 567 -2.62 -7.62 1.36
N GLY A 568 -2.80 -7.59 2.68
CA GLY A 568 -2.65 -6.42 3.53
C GLY A 568 -1.28 -6.31 4.19
N ILE A 569 -1.19 -5.51 5.25
CA ILE A 569 0.06 -5.25 6.00
C ILE A 569 0.56 -6.48 6.78
N GLU A 570 -0.23 -7.51 6.91
CA GLU A 570 0.14 -8.77 7.57
C GLU A 570 1.37 -9.39 6.93
N PHE A 571 1.48 -9.25 5.62
CA PHE A 571 2.65 -9.75 4.87
C PHE A 571 3.86 -8.83 4.99
N ASP A 572 3.64 -7.54 5.18
CA ASP A 572 4.71 -6.61 5.53
C ASP A 572 5.27 -6.92 6.93
N PHE A 573 4.40 -7.17 7.91
CA PHE A 573 4.77 -7.67 9.23
C PHE A 573 5.67 -8.91 9.12
N CYS A 574 5.27 -9.89 8.33
CA CYS A 574 6.03 -11.11 8.13
C CYS A 574 7.41 -10.84 7.49
N SER A 575 7.47 -9.98 6.48
CA SER A 575 8.71 -9.61 5.80
C SER A 575 9.68 -8.89 6.76
N VAL A 576 9.20 -7.98 7.58
CA VAL A 576 10.00 -7.27 8.59
C VAL A 576 10.59 -8.23 9.63
N HIS A 577 9.74 -9.08 10.21
CA HIS A 577 10.19 -10.04 11.22
C HIS A 577 11.16 -11.07 10.65
N CYS A 578 10.94 -11.55 9.44
CA CYS A 578 11.86 -12.43 8.72
C CYS A 578 13.23 -11.75 8.54
N THR A 579 13.25 -10.52 8.07
CA THR A 579 14.47 -9.74 7.85
C THR A 579 15.25 -9.54 9.16
N TRP A 580 14.57 -9.15 10.22
CA TRP A 580 15.18 -9.02 11.54
C TRP A 580 15.76 -10.33 12.09
N ALA A 581 15.07 -11.45 11.85
CA ALA A 581 15.54 -12.76 12.28
C ALA A 581 16.82 -13.16 11.53
N PHE A 582 16.90 -12.96 10.21
CA PHE A 582 18.12 -13.19 9.44
C PHE A 582 19.28 -12.29 9.88
N ALA A 583 19.02 -11.01 10.11
CA ALA A 583 20.03 -10.06 10.57
C ALA A 583 20.61 -10.47 11.94
N LYS A 584 19.75 -10.95 12.87
CA LYS A 584 20.21 -11.46 14.17
C LYS A 584 21.10 -12.72 14.05
N GLU A 585 20.90 -13.52 13.02
CA GLU A 585 21.71 -14.69 12.71
C GLU A 585 22.97 -14.36 11.87
N GLY A 586 23.25 -13.08 11.65
CA GLY A 586 24.46 -12.59 10.99
C GLY A 586 24.44 -12.63 9.46
N TRP A 587 23.25 -12.70 8.86
CA TRP A 587 23.09 -12.61 7.42
C TRP A 587 22.99 -11.15 6.96
N GLU A 588 23.59 -10.84 5.83
CA GLU A 588 23.29 -9.60 5.10
C GLU A 588 21.91 -9.72 4.47
N THR A 589 21.07 -8.70 4.71
CA THR A 589 19.66 -8.72 4.29
C THR A 589 19.41 -7.76 3.14
N VAL A 590 18.79 -8.26 2.10
CA VAL A 590 18.39 -7.50 0.92
C VAL A 590 16.88 -7.67 0.71
N ILE A 591 16.14 -6.57 0.68
CA ILE A 591 14.71 -6.56 0.38
C ILE A 591 14.49 -6.01 -1.03
N ILE A 592 13.55 -6.60 -1.76
CA ILE A 592 12.94 -6.01 -2.96
C ILE A 592 11.48 -5.74 -2.64
N ASN A 593 11.07 -4.48 -2.74
CA ASN A 593 9.68 -4.07 -2.60
C ASN A 593 9.42 -2.73 -3.31
N ASN A 594 8.17 -2.44 -3.60
CA ASN A 594 7.77 -1.23 -4.34
C ASN A 594 6.68 -0.41 -3.64
N ASN A 595 6.33 -0.76 -2.43
CA ASN A 595 5.31 -0.07 -1.65
C ASN A 595 5.95 0.91 -0.65
N PRO A 596 5.83 2.24 -0.82
CA PRO A 596 6.47 3.21 0.06
C PRO A 596 5.77 3.36 1.42
N GLU A 597 4.55 2.83 1.56
CA GLU A 597 3.76 2.95 2.78
C GLU A 597 4.19 1.95 3.87
N THR A 598 5.00 0.95 3.53
CA THR A 598 5.31 -0.18 4.41
C THR A 598 6.51 0.07 5.32
N VAL A 599 6.55 -0.66 6.44
CA VAL A 599 7.69 -0.67 7.36
C VAL A 599 8.87 -1.43 6.75
N SER A 600 8.63 -2.48 5.95
CA SER A 600 9.71 -3.24 5.27
C SER A 600 10.56 -2.38 4.34
N THR A 601 10.00 -1.30 3.83
CA THR A 601 10.71 -0.33 2.98
C THR A 601 11.36 0.81 3.77
N ASP A 602 11.42 0.72 5.08
CA ASP A 602 12.11 1.71 5.90
C ASP A 602 13.63 1.48 5.92
N PHE A 603 14.39 2.56 6.10
CA PHE A 603 15.85 2.54 5.98
C PHE A 603 16.59 1.68 7.01
N ASP A 604 15.95 1.37 8.13
CA ASP A 604 16.56 0.66 9.26
C ASP A 604 16.07 -0.79 9.42
N ILE A 605 15.45 -1.36 8.39
CA ILE A 605 14.93 -2.74 8.41
C ILE A 605 15.92 -3.72 7.80
N ALA A 606 16.43 -3.44 6.60
CA ALA A 606 17.39 -4.28 5.88
C ALA A 606 18.69 -3.52 5.60
N ASP A 607 19.75 -4.24 5.30
CA ASP A 607 21.03 -3.65 4.88
C ASP A 607 20.92 -2.94 3.54
N LYS A 608 20.09 -3.51 2.62
CA LYS A 608 19.79 -2.92 1.32
C LYS A 608 18.31 -3.10 0.96
N LEU A 609 17.74 -2.08 0.34
CA LEU A 609 16.41 -2.12 -0.22
C LEU A 609 16.44 -1.68 -1.69
N TYR A 610 15.88 -2.50 -2.55
CA TYR A 610 15.64 -2.18 -3.95
C TYR A 610 14.18 -1.80 -4.15
N PHE A 611 13.94 -0.53 -4.52
CA PHE A 611 12.63 -0.05 -4.97
C PHE A 611 12.42 -0.45 -6.42
N GLU A 612 11.99 -1.69 -6.62
CA GLU A 612 11.85 -2.30 -7.93
C GLU A 612 10.55 -3.10 -8.07
N PRO A 613 10.05 -3.27 -9.29
CA PRO A 613 8.94 -4.17 -9.54
C PRO A 613 9.28 -5.60 -9.12
N LEU A 614 8.29 -6.33 -8.64
CA LEU A 614 8.41 -7.73 -8.26
C LEU A 614 8.04 -8.63 -9.46
N THR A 615 8.78 -8.48 -10.55
CA THR A 615 8.71 -9.30 -11.76
C THR A 615 9.95 -10.18 -11.91
N ALA A 616 9.86 -11.22 -12.71
CA ALA A 616 11.01 -12.13 -12.94
C ALA A 616 12.22 -11.38 -13.51
N GLU A 617 12.03 -10.51 -14.49
CA GLU A 617 13.10 -9.72 -15.12
C GLU A 617 13.79 -8.77 -14.13
N ASP A 618 13.00 -8.01 -13.38
CA ASP A 618 13.53 -7.03 -12.42
C ASP A 618 14.28 -7.72 -11.27
N VAL A 619 13.73 -8.82 -10.76
CA VAL A 619 14.37 -9.63 -9.72
C VAL A 619 15.65 -10.28 -10.21
N GLU A 620 15.69 -10.81 -11.45
CA GLU A 620 16.88 -11.41 -12.05
C GLU A 620 18.04 -10.42 -12.12
N SER A 621 17.76 -9.18 -12.48
CA SER A 621 18.77 -8.12 -12.54
C SER A 621 19.42 -7.87 -11.17
N ILE A 622 18.64 -7.90 -10.10
CA ILE A 622 19.13 -7.76 -8.71
C ILE A 622 19.91 -9.00 -8.29
N VAL A 623 19.41 -10.21 -8.60
CA VAL A 623 20.10 -11.46 -8.31
C VAL A 623 21.50 -11.49 -8.96
N ASN A 624 21.63 -11.01 -10.18
CA ASN A 624 22.91 -10.96 -10.90
C ASN A 624 23.93 -10.05 -10.23
N ILE A 625 23.48 -8.99 -9.57
CA ILE A 625 24.35 -8.04 -8.84
C ILE A 625 24.64 -8.51 -7.42
N GLU A 626 23.58 -8.88 -6.68
CA GLU A 626 23.70 -9.22 -5.26
C GLU A 626 24.23 -10.64 -5.02
N LYS A 627 23.97 -11.57 -5.92
CA LYS A 627 24.36 -13.01 -5.83
C LYS A 627 24.00 -13.60 -4.47
N PRO A 628 22.72 -13.60 -4.09
CA PRO A 628 22.31 -14.06 -2.76
C PRO A 628 22.58 -15.56 -2.58
N ASP A 629 22.90 -15.95 -1.35
CA ASP A 629 23.04 -17.36 -0.95
C ASP A 629 21.69 -18.09 -0.90
N GLY A 630 20.61 -17.35 -0.83
CA GLY A 630 19.24 -17.85 -0.89
C GLY A 630 18.21 -16.76 -0.93
N ALA A 631 16.99 -17.14 -1.30
CA ALA A 631 15.83 -16.27 -1.32
C ALA A 631 14.69 -16.83 -0.47
N VAL A 632 13.94 -15.94 0.17
CA VAL A 632 12.76 -16.28 0.97
C VAL A 632 11.54 -15.71 0.30
N VAL A 633 10.56 -16.58 0.01
CA VAL A 633 9.31 -16.22 -0.68
C VAL A 633 8.07 -16.40 0.20
N GLN A 634 8.19 -17.09 1.34
CA GLN A 634 7.04 -17.48 2.18
C GLN A 634 6.33 -16.30 2.86
N PHE A 635 6.99 -15.17 3.03
CA PHE A 635 6.50 -14.08 3.88
C PHE A 635 5.87 -12.93 3.10
N GLY A 636 6.11 -12.82 1.80
CA GLY A 636 5.61 -11.75 0.95
C GLY A 636 4.24 -12.02 0.30
N GLY A 637 3.50 -13.00 0.80
CA GLY A 637 2.21 -13.40 0.25
C GLY A 637 2.31 -13.91 -1.19
N GLN A 638 1.23 -13.77 -1.94
CA GLN A 638 1.16 -14.28 -3.32
C GLN A 638 2.13 -13.55 -4.27
N THR A 639 2.42 -12.29 -4.01
CA THR A 639 3.38 -11.50 -4.80
C THR A 639 4.77 -12.14 -4.80
N ALA A 640 5.24 -12.63 -3.66
CA ALA A 640 6.52 -13.29 -3.53
C ALA A 640 6.49 -14.75 -4.02
N ILE A 641 5.44 -15.50 -3.68
CA ILE A 641 5.30 -16.91 -4.03
C ILE A 641 5.33 -17.13 -5.55
N LYS A 642 4.67 -16.30 -6.33
CA LYS A 642 4.65 -16.40 -7.80
C LYS A 642 6.04 -16.33 -8.45
N LEU A 643 7.05 -15.81 -7.74
CA LEU A 643 8.43 -15.67 -8.23
C LEU A 643 9.32 -16.89 -7.91
N THR A 644 8.80 -17.89 -7.22
CA THR A 644 9.57 -19.05 -6.76
C THR A 644 10.18 -19.83 -7.92
N GLU A 645 9.39 -20.15 -8.97
CA GLU A 645 9.88 -20.85 -10.16
C GLU A 645 10.94 -20.04 -10.92
N ALA A 646 10.73 -18.74 -11.07
CA ALA A 646 11.69 -17.85 -11.71
C ALA A 646 13.02 -17.81 -10.94
N LEU A 647 13.01 -17.72 -9.63
CA LEU A 647 14.21 -17.75 -8.79
C LEU A 647 14.97 -19.09 -8.93
N MET A 648 14.26 -20.21 -9.00
CA MET A 648 14.89 -21.52 -9.24
C MET A 648 15.57 -21.57 -10.61
N LYS A 649 14.93 -21.06 -11.65
CA LYS A 649 15.53 -20.95 -13.00
C LYS A 649 16.77 -20.06 -13.01
N MET A 650 16.85 -19.05 -12.16
CA MET A 650 18.03 -18.20 -11.96
C MET A 650 19.14 -18.92 -11.15
N GLY A 651 18.87 -20.10 -10.61
CA GLY A 651 19.81 -20.84 -9.78
C GLY A 651 19.92 -20.34 -8.34
N VAL A 652 18.95 -19.55 -7.85
CA VAL A 652 18.91 -19.08 -6.48
C VAL A 652 18.25 -20.14 -5.58
N PRO A 653 18.93 -20.60 -4.52
CA PRO A 653 18.33 -21.53 -3.56
C PRO A 653 17.11 -20.90 -2.87
N ILE A 654 15.98 -21.60 -2.89
CA ILE A 654 14.81 -21.20 -2.10
C ILE A 654 14.99 -21.70 -0.68
N LEU A 655 15.02 -20.78 0.26
CA LEU A 655 15.12 -21.09 1.69
C LEU A 655 13.71 -21.39 2.25
N GLY A 656 13.56 -22.57 2.83
CA GLY A 656 12.28 -23.04 3.32
C GLY A 656 11.63 -24.09 2.42
N THR A 657 10.29 -24.07 2.33
CA THR A 657 9.52 -25.00 1.50
C THR A 657 9.87 -24.82 0.03
N LYS A 658 10.11 -25.94 -0.66
CA LYS A 658 10.52 -25.93 -2.06
C LYS A 658 9.36 -25.59 -3.00
N ALA A 659 9.68 -25.08 -4.20
CA ALA A 659 8.69 -24.75 -5.22
C ALA A 659 7.76 -25.91 -5.58
N GLU A 660 8.32 -27.09 -5.74
CA GLU A 660 7.56 -28.32 -6.10
C GLU A 660 6.48 -28.64 -5.06
N ASP A 661 6.78 -28.40 -3.76
CA ASP A 661 5.86 -28.64 -2.66
C ASP A 661 4.81 -27.50 -2.53
N VAL A 662 5.19 -26.26 -2.90
CA VAL A 662 4.24 -25.14 -3.00
C VAL A 662 3.27 -25.41 -4.15
N ASP A 663 3.76 -25.78 -5.32
CA ASP A 663 2.93 -26.11 -6.49
C ASP A 663 1.99 -27.29 -6.19
N ALA A 664 2.49 -28.32 -5.48
CA ALA A 664 1.68 -29.47 -5.06
C ALA A 664 0.53 -29.10 -4.11
N ALA A 665 0.67 -28.03 -3.34
CA ALA A 665 -0.41 -27.52 -2.49
C ALA A 665 -1.43 -26.68 -3.26
N GLU A 666 -1.01 -26.01 -4.33
CA GLU A 666 -1.87 -25.13 -5.14
C GLU A 666 -2.55 -25.90 -6.29
N ASP A 667 -1.89 -26.92 -6.85
CA ASP A 667 -2.47 -27.77 -7.90
C ASP A 667 -3.48 -28.76 -7.31
N ARG A 668 -4.69 -28.74 -7.82
CA ARG A 668 -5.79 -29.53 -7.28
C ARG A 668 -5.54 -31.03 -7.37
N GLU A 669 -5.04 -31.52 -8.50
CA GLU A 669 -4.85 -32.96 -8.72
C GLU A 669 -3.74 -33.49 -7.82
N LEU A 670 -2.62 -32.76 -7.75
CA LEU A 670 -1.52 -33.11 -6.85
C LEU A 670 -1.93 -33.04 -5.40
N PHE A 671 -2.71 -32.03 -5.04
CA PHE A 671 -3.21 -31.89 -3.66
C PHE A 671 -4.19 -33.00 -3.30
N ASP A 672 -5.07 -33.40 -4.21
CA ASP A 672 -5.97 -34.55 -4.05
C ASP A 672 -5.21 -35.85 -3.79
N GLU A 673 -4.14 -36.11 -4.55
CA GLU A 673 -3.27 -37.27 -4.33
C GLU A 673 -2.62 -37.24 -2.93
N ILE A 674 -2.20 -36.05 -2.46
CA ILE A 674 -1.64 -35.90 -1.12
C ILE A 674 -2.67 -36.20 -0.05
N LEU A 675 -3.91 -35.70 -0.20
CA LEU A 675 -5.00 -35.96 0.75
C LEU A 675 -5.38 -37.43 0.80
N GLU A 676 -5.41 -38.10 -0.35
CA GLU A 676 -5.64 -39.56 -0.42
C GLU A 676 -4.53 -40.35 0.27
N LYS A 677 -3.27 -40.05 -0.02
CA LYS A 677 -2.10 -40.69 0.61
C LYS A 677 -2.06 -40.48 2.13
N THR A 678 -2.48 -39.32 2.57
CA THR A 678 -2.49 -38.95 4.00
C THR A 678 -3.78 -39.34 4.72
N HIS A 679 -4.77 -39.90 4.01
CA HIS A 679 -6.09 -40.23 4.53
C HIS A 679 -6.79 -39.05 5.23
N ILE A 680 -6.73 -37.87 4.60
CA ILE A 680 -7.37 -36.64 5.10
C ILE A 680 -8.57 -36.34 4.23
N PRO A 681 -9.78 -36.21 4.81
CA PRO A 681 -10.98 -35.94 4.04
C PRO A 681 -11.09 -34.49 3.60
N ARG A 682 -11.63 -34.30 2.40
CA ARG A 682 -12.04 -33.01 1.88
C ARG A 682 -13.46 -33.09 1.32
N ALA A 683 -14.05 -31.94 1.02
CA ALA A 683 -15.32 -31.90 0.32
C ALA A 683 -15.21 -32.62 -1.02
N ALA A 684 -16.14 -33.56 -1.29
CA ALA A 684 -16.21 -34.21 -2.58
C ALA A 684 -16.51 -33.19 -3.68
N GLY A 685 -15.84 -33.29 -4.81
CA GLY A 685 -15.98 -32.32 -5.89
C GLY A 685 -15.54 -32.85 -7.26
N GLY A 686 -15.53 -31.94 -8.22
CA GLY A 686 -15.07 -32.21 -9.57
C GLY A 686 -14.62 -30.93 -10.28
N THR A 687 -13.71 -31.12 -11.23
CA THR A 687 -13.27 -30.08 -12.14
C THR A 687 -14.09 -30.16 -13.42
N VAL A 688 -14.60 -29.02 -13.89
CA VAL A 688 -15.49 -28.95 -15.05
C VAL A 688 -15.12 -27.76 -15.94
N PHE A 689 -15.51 -27.83 -17.20
CA PHE A 689 -15.27 -26.76 -18.18
C PHE A 689 -16.57 -26.18 -18.76
N THR A 690 -17.68 -26.90 -18.60
CA THR A 690 -18.98 -26.50 -19.14
C THR A 690 -20.07 -26.47 -18.07
N ALA A 691 -21.17 -25.80 -18.37
CA ALA A 691 -22.34 -25.75 -17.49
C ALA A 691 -23.02 -27.12 -17.34
N GLU A 692 -23.03 -27.89 -18.40
CA GLU A 692 -23.58 -29.26 -18.41
C GLU A 692 -22.79 -30.20 -17.48
N GLU A 693 -21.47 -30.22 -17.62
CA GLU A 693 -20.59 -30.97 -16.72
C GLU A 693 -20.76 -30.54 -15.25
N ALA A 694 -20.91 -29.24 -15.00
CA ALA A 694 -21.14 -28.71 -13.66
C ALA A 694 -22.46 -29.20 -13.05
N LYS A 695 -23.54 -29.22 -13.85
CA LYS A 695 -24.84 -29.76 -13.41
C LYS A 695 -24.75 -31.25 -13.10
N GLU A 696 -24.05 -32.03 -13.95
CA GLU A 696 -23.84 -33.46 -13.69
C GLU A 696 -23.11 -33.70 -12.38
N VAL A 697 -22.01 -32.96 -12.13
CA VAL A 697 -21.27 -33.05 -10.87
C VAL A 697 -22.14 -32.62 -9.69
N ALA A 698 -22.86 -31.50 -9.78
CA ALA A 698 -23.72 -30.99 -8.72
C ALA A 698 -24.86 -31.98 -8.37
N ASN A 699 -25.50 -32.54 -9.39
CA ASN A 699 -26.55 -33.54 -9.15
C ASN A 699 -26.02 -34.84 -8.53
N ARG A 700 -24.80 -35.27 -8.90
CA ARG A 700 -24.11 -36.41 -8.28
C ARG A 700 -23.79 -36.16 -6.81
N LEU A 701 -23.28 -34.93 -6.48
CA LEU A 701 -22.92 -34.52 -5.12
C LEU A 701 -24.15 -34.21 -4.25
N GLY A 702 -25.24 -33.82 -4.89
CA GLY A 702 -26.42 -33.26 -4.23
C GLY A 702 -26.22 -31.81 -3.80
N TYR A 703 -27.24 -31.00 -3.99
CA TYR A 703 -27.25 -29.60 -3.59
C TYR A 703 -27.26 -29.40 -2.07
N PRO A 704 -26.75 -28.28 -1.53
CA PRO A 704 -26.04 -27.20 -2.25
C PRO A 704 -24.60 -27.57 -2.60
N VAL A 705 -24.08 -26.92 -3.65
CA VAL A 705 -22.69 -27.06 -4.09
C VAL A 705 -22.01 -25.69 -4.16
N LEU A 706 -20.70 -25.67 -4.00
CA LEU A 706 -19.87 -24.49 -4.14
C LEU A 706 -19.27 -24.50 -5.54
N VAL A 707 -19.45 -23.41 -6.28
CA VAL A 707 -18.90 -23.22 -7.63
C VAL A 707 -17.86 -22.12 -7.59
N ARG A 708 -16.66 -22.37 -8.09
CA ARG A 708 -15.57 -21.38 -8.11
C ARG A 708 -14.63 -21.61 -9.28
N PRO A 709 -13.98 -20.56 -9.83
CA PRO A 709 -12.85 -20.73 -10.75
C PRO A 709 -11.68 -21.43 -10.06
N SER A 710 -10.88 -22.20 -10.81
CA SER A 710 -9.72 -22.92 -10.23
C SER A 710 -8.57 -21.99 -9.83
N TYR A 711 -8.44 -20.84 -10.48
CA TYR A 711 -7.35 -19.89 -10.23
C TYR A 711 -7.90 -18.50 -9.95
N VAL A 712 -8.25 -18.21 -8.69
CA VAL A 712 -8.66 -16.86 -8.29
C VAL A 712 -8.25 -16.55 -6.87
N LEU A 713 -7.56 -15.43 -6.69
CA LEU A 713 -7.21 -14.85 -5.39
C LEU A 713 -8.45 -14.23 -4.69
N GLY A 714 -8.63 -14.56 -3.41
CA GLY A 714 -9.61 -13.91 -2.55
C GLY A 714 -11.08 -14.23 -2.86
N GLY A 715 -11.40 -15.47 -3.31
CA GLY A 715 -12.78 -15.92 -3.48
C GLY A 715 -13.58 -15.25 -4.59
N GLN A 716 -12.91 -14.58 -5.51
CA GLN A 716 -13.58 -13.93 -6.65
C GLN A 716 -14.33 -14.95 -7.51
N GLY A 717 -15.61 -14.71 -7.76
CA GLY A 717 -16.46 -15.62 -8.56
C GLY A 717 -16.92 -16.88 -7.82
N MET A 718 -16.66 -17.01 -6.51
CA MET A 718 -17.17 -18.14 -5.72
C MET A 718 -18.64 -17.92 -5.35
N LYS A 719 -19.49 -18.92 -5.61
CA LYS A 719 -20.94 -18.89 -5.36
C LYS A 719 -21.44 -20.23 -4.85
N ILE A 720 -22.43 -20.19 -3.98
CA ILE A 720 -23.16 -21.38 -3.52
C ILE A 720 -24.40 -21.52 -4.41
N ALA A 721 -24.51 -22.67 -5.10
CA ALA A 721 -25.64 -22.99 -5.96
C ALA A 721 -26.56 -24.01 -5.27
N PHE A 722 -27.86 -23.78 -5.34
CA PHE A 722 -28.89 -24.61 -4.74
C PHE A 722 -29.69 -25.41 -5.78
N ASN A 723 -29.50 -25.11 -7.06
CA ASN A 723 -30.17 -25.75 -8.17
C ASN A 723 -29.42 -25.59 -9.50
N ASP A 724 -29.87 -26.28 -10.54
CA ASP A 724 -29.26 -26.28 -11.87
C ASP A 724 -29.29 -24.89 -12.56
N GLU A 725 -30.32 -24.08 -12.30
CA GLU A 725 -30.49 -22.75 -12.89
C GLU A 725 -29.44 -21.78 -12.36
N GLU A 726 -29.16 -21.82 -11.06
CA GLU A 726 -28.10 -21.01 -10.45
C GLU A 726 -26.71 -21.43 -10.92
N ILE A 727 -26.46 -22.73 -11.17
CA ILE A 727 -25.20 -23.18 -11.78
C ILE A 727 -25.00 -22.56 -13.16
N GLU A 728 -26.04 -22.58 -13.98
CA GLU A 728 -25.98 -22.02 -15.34
C GLU A 728 -25.66 -20.52 -15.32
N GLU A 729 -26.32 -19.79 -14.44
CA GLU A 729 -26.06 -18.37 -14.22
C GLU A 729 -24.62 -18.11 -13.74
N PHE A 730 -24.16 -18.85 -12.74
CA PHE A 730 -22.84 -18.64 -12.14
C PHE A 730 -21.71 -18.98 -13.12
N ILE A 731 -21.84 -20.06 -13.87
CA ILE A 731 -20.86 -20.40 -14.92
C ILE A 731 -20.84 -19.36 -16.03
N GLY A 732 -22.00 -18.82 -16.41
CA GLY A 732 -22.07 -17.71 -17.33
C GLY A 732 -21.35 -16.45 -16.85
N ILE A 733 -21.34 -16.20 -15.54
CA ILE A 733 -20.57 -15.10 -14.91
C ILE A 733 -19.07 -15.42 -14.90
N ILE A 734 -18.70 -16.63 -14.49
CA ILE A 734 -17.30 -17.07 -14.43
C ILE A 734 -16.64 -17.05 -15.82
N ASN A 735 -17.32 -17.54 -16.85
CA ASN A 735 -16.80 -17.56 -18.22
C ASN A 735 -16.58 -16.16 -18.82
N ARG A 736 -17.26 -15.13 -18.30
CA ARG A 736 -16.99 -13.72 -18.69
C ARG A 736 -15.72 -13.16 -18.02
N ILE A 737 -15.30 -13.76 -16.91
CA ILE A 737 -14.16 -13.31 -16.11
C ILE A 737 -12.89 -14.08 -16.47
N ALA A 738 -13.03 -15.39 -16.76
CA ALA A 738 -11.91 -16.31 -16.98
C ALA A 738 -12.28 -17.34 -18.07
N GLN A 739 -12.14 -16.96 -19.32
CA GLN A 739 -12.66 -17.72 -20.48
C GLN A 739 -12.05 -19.14 -20.70
N ASP A 740 -10.88 -19.46 -20.19
CA ASP A 740 -10.20 -20.73 -20.47
C ASP A 740 -9.69 -21.49 -19.22
N HIS A 741 -10.25 -21.19 -18.05
CA HIS A 741 -9.83 -21.85 -16.82
C HIS A 741 -10.87 -22.88 -16.33
N PRO A 742 -10.42 -24.02 -15.78
CA PRO A 742 -11.34 -24.99 -15.21
C PRO A 742 -12.12 -24.42 -14.03
N ILE A 743 -13.35 -24.87 -13.88
CA ILE A 743 -14.27 -24.50 -12.79
C ILE A 743 -14.35 -25.65 -11.82
N LEU A 744 -14.34 -25.34 -10.55
CA LEU A 744 -14.47 -26.31 -9.48
C LEU A 744 -15.92 -26.32 -8.96
N VAL A 745 -16.49 -27.52 -8.86
CA VAL A 745 -17.80 -27.75 -8.25
C VAL A 745 -17.61 -28.70 -7.08
N ASP A 746 -17.76 -28.20 -5.85
CA ASP A 746 -17.53 -28.95 -4.64
C ASP A 746 -18.81 -29.05 -3.81
N LYS A 747 -19.00 -30.17 -3.08
CA LYS A 747 -20.09 -30.28 -2.12
C LYS A 747 -19.96 -29.18 -1.06
N TYR A 748 -20.99 -28.39 -0.88
CA TYR A 748 -21.00 -27.38 0.17
C TYR A 748 -21.23 -28.03 1.54
N LEU A 749 -20.21 -27.95 2.40
CA LEU A 749 -20.22 -28.44 3.75
C LEU A 749 -20.61 -27.33 4.72
N GLN A 750 -21.76 -27.48 5.39
CA GLN A 750 -22.21 -26.54 6.42
C GLN A 750 -21.62 -26.89 7.77
N GLY A 751 -20.42 -26.41 8.04
CA GLY A 751 -19.68 -26.65 9.27
C GLY A 751 -19.14 -25.39 9.91
N LYS A 752 -18.37 -25.57 10.97
CA LYS A 752 -17.56 -24.53 11.60
C LYS A 752 -16.26 -24.42 10.84
N GLU A 753 -15.91 -23.23 10.44
CA GLU A 753 -14.64 -22.97 9.79
C GLU A 753 -13.55 -22.70 10.82
N ILE A 754 -12.42 -23.34 10.65
CA ILE A 754 -11.30 -23.33 11.60
C ILE A 754 -10.03 -23.05 10.83
N GLU A 755 -9.17 -22.20 11.38
CA GLU A 755 -7.92 -21.82 10.77
C GLU A 755 -6.75 -22.09 11.73
N VAL A 756 -5.65 -22.57 11.15
CA VAL A 756 -4.41 -22.89 11.87
C VAL A 756 -3.23 -22.35 11.09
N ASP A 757 -2.36 -21.61 11.79
CA ASP A 757 -1.01 -21.34 11.34
C ASP A 757 -0.03 -22.20 12.14
N ALA A 758 0.92 -22.84 11.48
CA ALA A 758 1.91 -23.67 12.13
C ALA A 758 3.30 -23.42 11.60
N VAL A 759 4.30 -23.60 12.47
CA VAL A 759 5.72 -23.70 12.08
C VAL A 759 6.07 -25.16 11.92
N CYS A 760 6.75 -25.52 10.85
CA CYS A 760 7.25 -26.87 10.62
C CYS A 760 8.76 -26.84 10.35
N ASP A 761 9.55 -27.72 11.00
CA ASP A 761 10.99 -27.86 10.82
C ASP A 761 11.37 -29.02 9.86
N GLY A 762 10.41 -29.54 9.11
CA GLY A 762 10.55 -30.70 8.25
C GLY A 762 10.18 -32.02 8.92
N THR A 763 10.11 -32.06 10.26
CA THR A 763 9.82 -33.26 11.06
C THR A 763 8.69 -33.01 12.05
N ASP A 764 8.87 -32.00 12.87
CA ASP A 764 7.93 -31.59 13.91
C ASP A 764 7.15 -30.33 13.51
N ILE A 765 5.99 -30.14 14.13
CA ILE A 765 5.17 -28.92 13.96
C ILE A 765 4.94 -28.24 15.30
N LEU A 766 4.75 -26.92 15.25
CA LEU A 766 4.28 -26.12 16.38
C LEU A 766 3.06 -25.32 15.93
N ILE A 767 1.93 -25.54 16.57
CA ILE A 767 0.69 -24.79 16.39
C ILE A 767 0.55 -23.86 17.59
N PRO A 768 0.66 -22.53 17.42
CA PRO A 768 0.50 -21.59 18.54
C PRO A 768 -0.89 -21.60 19.13
N GLY A 769 -1.90 -21.79 18.29
CA GLY A 769 -3.30 -21.87 18.71
C GLY A 769 -4.24 -22.16 17.54
N ILE A 770 -5.45 -22.58 17.86
CA ILE A 770 -6.51 -22.88 16.89
C ILE A 770 -7.52 -21.75 16.93
N MET A 771 -7.82 -21.17 15.77
CA MET A 771 -8.80 -20.09 15.58
C MET A 771 -10.10 -20.66 15.01
N GLU A 772 -11.21 -20.14 15.47
CA GLU A 772 -12.56 -20.49 15.01
C GLU A 772 -13.24 -19.25 14.42
N HIS A 773 -13.86 -19.39 13.24
CA HIS A 773 -14.65 -18.33 12.64
C HIS A 773 -16.08 -18.35 13.17
N ILE A 774 -16.66 -17.18 13.40
CA ILE A 774 -18.05 -17.05 13.82
C ILE A 774 -18.99 -17.34 12.66
N GLU A 775 -18.62 -16.89 11.47
CA GLU A 775 -19.38 -17.09 10.24
C GLU A 775 -19.33 -18.56 9.83
N ARG A 776 -20.38 -18.99 9.17
CA ARG A 776 -20.46 -20.33 8.59
C ARG A 776 -19.62 -20.41 7.33
N THR A 777 -19.29 -21.61 6.91
CA THR A 777 -18.62 -21.90 5.65
C THR A 777 -19.25 -21.16 4.48
N GLY A 778 -18.41 -20.59 3.60
CA GLY A 778 -18.82 -19.82 2.43
C GLY A 778 -18.59 -18.31 2.56
N VAL A 779 -18.17 -17.83 3.72
CA VAL A 779 -17.62 -16.48 3.90
C VAL A 779 -16.08 -16.60 3.85
N HIS A 780 -15.44 -15.78 3.04
CA HIS A 780 -13.98 -15.80 2.95
C HIS A 780 -13.35 -15.54 4.32
N SER A 781 -12.29 -16.25 4.68
CA SER A 781 -11.62 -16.13 5.99
C SER A 781 -11.19 -14.70 6.32
N GLY A 782 -10.78 -13.93 5.29
CA GLY A 782 -10.43 -12.52 5.43
C GLY A 782 -11.58 -11.58 5.78
N ASP A 783 -12.83 -12.02 5.57
CA ASP A 783 -14.06 -11.28 5.87
C ASP A 783 -14.77 -11.82 7.11
N SER A 784 -14.19 -12.83 7.76
CA SER A 784 -14.77 -13.49 8.93
C SER A 784 -14.23 -12.92 10.23
N ILE A 785 -15.07 -12.98 11.26
CA ILE A 785 -14.65 -12.73 12.65
C ILE A 785 -13.97 -13.99 13.17
N SER A 786 -12.70 -13.88 13.49
CA SER A 786 -11.88 -14.95 14.03
C SER A 786 -11.77 -14.85 15.55
N VAL A 787 -11.98 -15.95 16.25
CA VAL A 787 -11.94 -16.03 17.71
C VAL A 787 -10.85 -17.00 18.16
N TYR A 788 -10.04 -16.55 19.10
CA TYR A 788 -9.04 -17.38 19.78
C TYR A 788 -9.17 -17.24 21.31
N PRO A 789 -9.05 -18.33 22.08
CA PRO A 789 -9.02 -19.73 21.63
C PRO A 789 -10.37 -20.17 21.04
N ALA A 790 -10.35 -21.22 20.21
CA ALA A 790 -11.57 -21.76 19.59
C ALA A 790 -12.59 -22.21 20.67
N PRO A 791 -13.78 -21.57 20.75
CA PRO A 791 -14.64 -21.73 21.90
C PRO A 791 -15.58 -22.94 21.83
N THR A 792 -15.88 -23.45 20.64
CA THR A 792 -17.01 -24.40 20.46
C THR A 792 -16.61 -25.75 19.88
N ILE A 793 -15.34 -25.99 19.58
CA ILE A 793 -14.86 -27.29 19.10
C ILE A 793 -14.43 -28.20 20.25
N SER A 794 -14.71 -29.51 20.09
CA SER A 794 -14.31 -30.51 21.06
C SER A 794 -12.81 -30.81 21.05
N ASP A 795 -12.30 -31.38 22.12
CA ASP A 795 -10.89 -31.79 22.16
C ASP A 795 -10.59 -32.87 21.11
N LYS A 796 -11.54 -33.75 20.78
CA LYS A 796 -11.38 -34.69 19.66
C LYS A 796 -11.14 -33.98 18.33
N VAL A 797 -11.87 -32.92 18.04
CA VAL A 797 -11.70 -32.11 16.84
C VAL A 797 -10.34 -31.43 16.86
N LYS A 798 -9.92 -30.87 18.02
CA LYS A 798 -8.59 -30.26 18.17
C LYS A 798 -7.46 -31.25 17.90
N ASP A 799 -7.55 -32.46 18.49
CA ASP A 799 -6.55 -33.52 18.29
C ASP A 799 -6.47 -33.93 16.81
N THR A 800 -7.64 -34.05 16.16
CA THR A 800 -7.70 -34.35 14.72
C THR A 800 -7.04 -33.27 13.87
N ILE A 801 -7.27 -31.98 14.16
CA ILE A 801 -6.65 -30.84 13.47
C ILE A 801 -5.13 -30.88 13.64
N VAL A 802 -4.63 -31.14 14.84
CA VAL A 802 -3.19 -31.24 15.11
C VAL A 802 -2.58 -32.38 14.29
N GLU A 803 -3.23 -33.54 14.28
CA GLU A 803 -2.75 -34.69 13.51
C GLU A 803 -2.78 -34.44 12.00
N TYR A 804 -3.83 -33.84 11.46
CA TYR A 804 -3.93 -33.52 10.04
C TYR A 804 -2.90 -32.46 9.64
N THR A 805 -2.71 -31.44 10.47
CA THR A 805 -1.68 -30.42 10.24
C THR A 805 -0.30 -31.05 10.14
N LYS A 806 0.02 -31.99 11.04
CA LYS A 806 1.30 -32.71 11.02
C LYS A 806 1.47 -33.55 9.75
N ARG A 807 0.47 -34.34 9.37
CA ARG A 807 0.52 -35.17 8.17
C ARG A 807 0.68 -34.34 6.90
N LEU A 808 -0.07 -33.24 6.78
CA LEU A 808 0.03 -32.33 5.62
C LEU A 808 1.39 -31.64 5.55
N ALA A 809 1.87 -31.11 6.65
CA ALA A 809 3.19 -30.47 6.68
C ALA A 809 4.31 -31.44 6.31
N GLN A 810 4.23 -32.70 6.75
CA GLN A 810 5.20 -33.73 6.39
C GLN A 810 5.07 -34.16 4.93
N ALA A 811 3.86 -34.33 4.42
CA ALA A 811 3.61 -34.75 3.03
C ALA A 811 4.00 -33.67 2.01
N LEU A 812 3.91 -32.41 2.38
CA LEU A 812 4.34 -31.24 1.58
C LEU A 812 5.77 -30.81 1.91
N HIS A 813 6.53 -31.58 2.66
CA HIS A 813 7.91 -31.28 3.07
C HIS A 813 8.12 -29.83 3.55
N VAL A 814 7.14 -29.30 4.29
CA VAL A 814 7.13 -27.90 4.73
C VAL A 814 8.32 -27.62 5.66
N VAL A 815 9.03 -26.55 5.35
CA VAL A 815 10.04 -25.95 6.24
C VAL A 815 9.73 -24.46 6.34
N GLY A 816 9.30 -24.02 7.52
CA GLY A 816 8.78 -22.66 7.75
C GLY A 816 7.33 -22.66 8.13
N LEU A 817 6.53 -21.78 7.52
CA LEU A 817 5.11 -21.61 7.81
C LEU A 817 4.21 -22.45 6.92
N ILE A 818 3.12 -22.91 7.51
CA ILE A 818 1.97 -23.49 6.82
C ILE A 818 0.68 -22.95 7.44
N ASN A 819 -0.25 -22.54 6.58
CA ASN A 819 -1.61 -22.16 6.97
C ASN A 819 -2.59 -23.20 6.42
N ILE A 820 -3.50 -23.66 7.26
CA ILE A 820 -4.52 -24.64 6.88
C ILE A 820 -5.88 -24.16 7.33
N GLN A 821 -6.85 -24.26 6.41
CA GLN A 821 -8.26 -24.02 6.70
C GLN A 821 -9.02 -25.34 6.71
N PHE A 822 -9.80 -25.55 7.77
CA PHE A 822 -10.59 -26.74 8.02
C PHE A 822 -12.07 -26.42 8.16
N ILE A 823 -12.91 -27.42 7.92
CA ILE A 823 -14.33 -27.44 8.31
C ILE A 823 -14.54 -28.55 9.33
N ALA A 824 -15.08 -28.22 10.47
CA ALA A 824 -15.54 -29.19 11.45
C ALA A 824 -17.08 -29.37 11.39
N MET A 825 -17.53 -30.57 11.11
CA MET A 825 -18.94 -30.93 11.01
C MET A 825 -19.19 -32.31 11.61
N ASN A 826 -20.08 -32.40 12.59
CA ASN A 826 -20.45 -33.68 13.27
C ASN A 826 -19.22 -34.43 13.83
N GLU A 827 -18.28 -33.71 14.46
CA GLU A 827 -17.03 -34.27 15.00
C GLU A 827 -16.04 -34.82 13.93
N GLU A 828 -16.31 -34.57 12.65
CA GLU A 828 -15.43 -34.87 11.54
C GLU A 828 -14.75 -33.56 11.04
N VAL A 829 -13.53 -33.70 10.58
CA VAL A 829 -12.70 -32.55 10.11
C VAL A 829 -12.37 -32.75 8.65
N TYR A 830 -12.62 -31.71 7.86
CA TYR A 830 -12.34 -31.66 6.42
C TYR A 830 -11.37 -30.53 6.12
N VAL A 831 -10.45 -30.73 5.18
CA VAL A 831 -9.55 -29.68 4.69
C VAL A 831 -10.23 -28.87 3.59
N ILE A 832 -10.15 -27.56 3.68
CA ILE A 832 -10.57 -26.63 2.61
C ILE A 832 -9.39 -26.32 1.71
N GLU A 833 -8.32 -25.78 2.30
CA GLU A 833 -7.11 -25.39 1.58
C GLU A 833 -5.87 -25.42 2.47
N VAL A 834 -4.73 -25.52 1.84
CA VAL A 834 -3.40 -25.47 2.48
C VAL A 834 -2.54 -24.47 1.76
N ASN A 835 -1.91 -23.60 2.54
CA ASN A 835 -0.99 -22.59 2.03
C ASN A 835 0.37 -22.76 2.73
N PRO A 836 1.41 -23.31 2.06
CA PRO A 836 2.75 -23.48 2.65
C PRO A 836 3.53 -22.16 2.68
N ARG A 837 2.94 -21.17 3.30
CA ARG A 837 3.43 -19.79 3.43
C ARG A 837 2.76 -19.08 4.60
N SER A 838 3.17 -17.82 4.87
CA SER A 838 2.46 -16.98 5.83
C SER A 838 1.03 -16.68 5.39
N SER A 839 0.19 -16.37 6.36
CA SER A 839 -1.21 -15.99 6.19
C SER A 839 -1.49 -14.63 6.82
N ARG A 840 -2.72 -14.16 6.64
CA ARG A 840 -3.21 -12.91 7.25
C ARG A 840 -3.34 -12.99 8.77
N THR A 841 -3.52 -14.19 9.33
CA THR A 841 -3.70 -14.41 10.77
C THR A 841 -2.39 -14.51 11.54
N VAL A 842 -1.25 -14.60 10.87
CA VAL A 842 0.08 -14.72 11.50
C VAL A 842 0.38 -13.62 12.53
N PRO A 843 0.20 -12.32 12.26
CA PRO A 843 0.44 -11.30 13.29
C PRO A 843 -0.51 -11.43 14.47
N TYR A 844 -1.79 -11.72 14.21
CA TYR A 844 -2.82 -11.90 15.22
C TYR A 844 -2.46 -13.04 16.18
N ILE A 845 -2.25 -14.25 15.65
CA ILE A 845 -1.95 -15.41 16.48
C ILE A 845 -0.61 -15.27 17.23
N SER A 846 0.39 -14.65 16.60
CA SER A 846 1.67 -14.40 17.25
C SER A 846 1.51 -13.51 18.50
N LYS A 847 0.69 -12.47 18.40
CA LYS A 847 0.51 -11.50 19.49
C LYS A 847 -0.39 -12.03 20.62
N VAL A 848 -1.48 -12.72 20.28
CA VAL A 848 -2.40 -13.24 21.31
C VAL A 848 -1.82 -14.43 22.09
N THR A 849 -0.93 -15.22 21.47
CA THR A 849 -0.25 -16.34 22.12
C THR A 849 1.11 -15.96 22.72
N GLY A 850 1.69 -14.87 22.25
CA GLY A 850 3.06 -14.46 22.59
C GLY A 850 4.15 -15.33 21.96
N ILE A 851 3.80 -16.20 21.01
CA ILE A 851 4.74 -17.07 20.27
C ILE A 851 5.14 -16.37 18.95
N PRO A 852 6.42 -15.99 18.77
CA PRO A 852 6.87 -15.23 17.60
C PRO A 852 7.08 -16.16 16.39
N ILE A 853 5.98 -16.58 15.74
CA ILE A 853 6.03 -17.65 14.73
C ILE A 853 6.84 -17.31 13.48
N VAL A 854 6.95 -16.04 13.09
CA VAL A 854 7.79 -15.65 11.94
C VAL A 854 9.27 -15.78 12.28
N ASP A 855 9.69 -15.35 13.48
CA ASP A 855 11.07 -15.53 13.98
C ASP A 855 11.42 -17.02 14.07
N LEU A 856 10.52 -17.83 14.61
CA LEU A 856 10.69 -19.29 14.69
C LEU A 856 10.75 -19.93 13.30
N ALA A 857 9.85 -19.56 12.40
CA ALA A 857 9.85 -20.06 11.04
C ALA A 857 11.14 -19.73 10.31
N THR A 858 11.65 -18.51 10.47
CA THR A 858 12.94 -18.10 9.88
C THR A 858 14.09 -18.91 10.45
N LYS A 859 14.10 -19.16 11.75
CA LYS A 859 15.15 -19.98 12.39
C LYS A 859 15.12 -21.44 11.93
N VAL A 860 13.92 -22.02 11.72
CA VAL A 860 13.85 -23.39 11.16
C VAL A 860 14.27 -23.43 9.69
N ILE A 861 13.99 -22.40 8.94
CA ILE A 861 14.49 -22.23 7.54
C ILE A 861 16.04 -22.25 7.51
N ILE A 862 16.69 -21.67 8.50
CA ILE A 862 18.16 -21.65 8.62
C ILE A 862 18.73 -22.99 9.11
N GLY A 863 17.88 -23.89 9.61
CA GLY A 863 18.29 -25.24 10.04
C GLY A 863 18.11 -25.56 11.51
N ASN A 864 17.48 -24.68 12.29
CA ASN A 864 17.11 -24.98 13.68
C ASN A 864 15.90 -25.92 13.73
N THR A 865 15.76 -26.66 14.82
CA THR A 865 14.56 -27.47 15.08
C THR A 865 13.67 -26.81 16.13
N ILE A 866 12.38 -27.13 16.11
CA ILE A 866 11.40 -26.61 17.08
C ILE A 866 11.86 -26.91 18.51
N ARG A 867 12.29 -28.16 18.78
CA ARG A 867 12.84 -28.57 20.09
C ARG A 867 14.10 -27.83 20.46
N GLY A 868 15.00 -27.61 19.49
CA GLY A 868 16.23 -26.87 19.68
C GLY A 868 16.00 -25.40 20.03
N LEU A 869 14.88 -24.86 19.61
CA LEU A 869 14.41 -23.49 19.95
C LEU A 869 13.66 -23.41 21.29
N GLY A 870 13.52 -24.54 22.00
CA GLY A 870 12.90 -24.60 23.32
C GLY A 870 11.38 -24.75 23.34
N TYR A 871 10.79 -25.19 22.22
CA TYR A 871 9.36 -25.45 22.11
C TYR A 871 9.04 -26.94 22.02
N GLU A 872 7.97 -27.37 22.68
CA GLU A 872 7.44 -28.71 22.50
C GLU A 872 6.61 -28.78 21.21
N PRO A 873 6.79 -29.82 20.38
CA PRO A 873 5.97 -30.03 19.19
C PRO A 873 4.50 -30.25 19.48
N GLY A 874 3.65 -29.87 18.56
CA GLY A 874 2.21 -29.99 18.61
C GLY A 874 1.49 -28.69 18.91
N LEU A 875 0.33 -28.77 19.54
CA LEU A 875 -0.41 -27.58 19.98
C LEU A 875 0.23 -27.00 21.24
N ALA A 876 0.52 -25.71 21.18
CA ALA A 876 1.04 -25.01 22.36
C ALA A 876 -0.03 -25.00 23.49
N PRO A 877 0.40 -25.07 24.76
CA PRO A 877 -0.51 -25.15 25.92
C PRO A 877 -1.34 -23.89 26.11
#